data_87df6c168bb32cd2580b5dfe76450977
#
_entry.id   87df6c168bb32cd2580b5dfe76450977
#
_cell.length_a   1.000
_cell.length_b   1.000
_cell.length_c   1.000
_cell.angle_alpha   90.00
_cell.angle_beta   90.00
_cell.angle_gamma   90.00
#
_symmetry.space_group_name_H-M   'P 1'
#
loop_
_entity.id
_entity.type
_entity.pdbx_description
1 polymer ?
#
loop_
_entity_poly.entity_id
_entity_poly.type
_entity_poly.pdbx_seq_one_letter_code
_entity_poly.pdbx_strand_id
1 'polypeptide(L)'
;DKDKQLSEKMVVRSTVNGEQIVSFPLIQKYKVPIWSSSSEKMAFFFSNDTTHNNYELKVYDFTLSASLSFGDTLDPNLDRESVPSQWRTPFFSKDEERLFFGVHQRAYEEAEDSLLKEEKARLDVWHYEDGRIQPQQLKQLKRDKKKNHLYVYNFRQAKLIQLSNDTLDVIVSNKYEPDYALAYSREAYQVESQWSYPWMRDYYRISIDTGVDTLVRRRLKYPGRLSLNGRFFSYFDEKKKEHVMIDLQNKEESCMTCGVDSVVWHRDINGMSFEAGPERIFGFTRTNDYVFQSEWDLWSYSPSTDTLRCISDRQGEQRQIKLTLNKKNWDSVYVDFTDTYVSGLNKLNKSMHLFNWLEHEDHYDLIENMISPHKLVSLVWSEDGKNALLRRSSVSRYPDLEKVDEDFQNPIQISTTNPHQKDVYWPSVELVKWYSYDSVLLEGLVYLPENYDTSTRYPLMIYYYELNSDNLHSYRSPRPSASIINPIEYASNDYLVFIPDIRYEEGHPGKSAYSSIMSGTDYLLKKYAIDSLKMGLQGQSWGGYQTAQMVTMTNRYAAAMAGAPVSNMFSAYGGIRWGSGLNRQFQYEATQSRIGKTIWEAPELYYENSPIFHLPNIETPLLIMHNDNDGAVPWYQGIEMYTGMRRLGKPCWMLVYNNDGHNLKKLANKFDLSIRMNQFFDYYLKDAPQPEWMEKGIPALEKGENNGYQFNEK
;
A
#
# COMPACT_ATOMS: atom_id res chain seq x y z
N ASP A 1 -17.96 33.67 -27.74
CA ASP A 1 -18.99 33.91 -26.69
C ASP A 1 -18.56 33.20 -25.40
N LYS A 2 -17.76 33.90 -24.58
CA LYS A 2 -17.28 33.40 -23.29
C LYS A 2 -18.20 33.74 -22.10
N ASP A 3 -19.36 34.32 -22.33
CA ASP A 3 -20.22 34.88 -21.29
C ASP A 3 -21.62 34.24 -21.20
N LYS A 4 -21.81 32.97 -21.53
CA LYS A 4 -22.98 32.24 -21.08
C LYS A 4 -22.73 31.76 -19.66
N GLN A 5 -23.18 32.55 -18.67
CA GLN A 5 -23.41 32.06 -17.31
C GLN A 5 -24.44 30.92 -17.41
N LEU A 6 -23.92 29.69 -17.30
CA LEU A 6 -24.74 28.47 -17.24
C LEU A 6 -25.43 28.47 -15.86
N SER A 7 -26.71 28.75 -15.82
CA SER A 7 -27.54 28.56 -14.63
C SER A 7 -28.14 27.16 -14.66
N GLU A 8 -28.11 26.48 -13.51
CA GLU A 8 -28.61 25.13 -13.32
C GLU A 8 -29.94 25.16 -12.54
N LYS A 9 -30.84 24.25 -12.89
CA LYS A 9 -32.10 24.01 -12.15
C LYS A 9 -32.10 22.56 -11.68
N MET A 10 -32.31 22.35 -10.38
CA MET A 10 -32.47 21.01 -9.84
C MET A 10 -33.96 20.67 -9.67
N VAL A 11 -34.35 19.50 -10.18
CA VAL A 11 -35.75 19.02 -10.11
C VAL A 11 -35.71 17.60 -9.52
N VAL A 12 -36.50 17.37 -8.49
CA VAL A 12 -36.71 16.03 -7.91
C VAL A 12 -38.05 15.48 -8.44
N ARG A 13 -38.01 14.26 -8.94
CA ARG A 13 -39.19 13.56 -9.50
C ARG A 13 -39.40 12.23 -8.78
N SER A 14 -40.65 11.81 -8.71
CA SER A 14 -41.00 10.47 -8.25
C SER A 14 -40.47 9.40 -9.22
N THR A 15 -39.84 8.36 -8.69
CA THR A 15 -39.43 7.21 -9.48
C THR A 15 -40.58 6.28 -9.85
N VAL A 16 -41.75 6.44 -9.22
CA VAL A 16 -42.93 5.60 -9.46
C VAL A 16 -43.75 6.10 -10.65
N ASN A 17 -43.99 7.40 -10.74
CA ASN A 17 -44.88 7.99 -11.77
C ASN A 17 -44.22 9.12 -12.57
N GLY A 18 -42.99 9.51 -12.29
CA GLY A 18 -42.24 10.56 -12.98
C GLY A 18 -42.71 12.00 -12.67
N GLU A 19 -43.70 12.17 -11.77
CA GLU A 19 -44.18 13.49 -11.39
C GLU A 19 -43.13 14.32 -10.65
N GLN A 20 -43.16 15.63 -10.90
CA GLN A 20 -42.27 16.55 -10.20
C GLN A 20 -42.75 16.75 -8.76
N ILE A 21 -41.87 16.38 -7.79
CA ILE A 21 -42.14 16.58 -6.37
C ILE A 21 -41.74 17.99 -5.94
N VAL A 22 -40.51 18.41 -6.27
CA VAL A 22 -39.99 19.72 -5.93
C VAL A 22 -39.04 20.22 -7.00
N SER A 23 -38.96 21.54 -7.13
CA SER A 23 -38.04 22.22 -8.04
C SER A 23 -37.35 23.35 -7.29
N PHE A 24 -36.01 23.35 -7.35
CA PHE A 24 -35.20 24.41 -6.79
C PHE A 24 -34.87 25.44 -7.86
N PRO A 25 -34.71 26.72 -7.49
CA PRO A 25 -34.59 27.82 -8.44
C PRO A 25 -33.34 27.69 -9.32
N LEU A 26 -33.32 28.43 -10.41
CA LEU A 26 -32.15 28.60 -11.24
C LEU A 26 -31.07 29.35 -10.44
N ILE A 27 -29.96 28.66 -10.21
CA ILE A 27 -28.73 29.19 -9.56
C ILE A 27 -27.53 28.80 -10.39
N GLN A 28 -26.36 29.28 -10.03
CA GLN A 28 -25.19 29.08 -10.87
C GLN A 28 -24.60 27.69 -10.80
N LYS A 29 -24.60 27.05 -9.60
CA LYS A 29 -23.97 25.73 -9.41
C LYS A 29 -24.73 24.93 -8.37
N TYR A 30 -25.02 23.66 -8.71
CA TYR A 30 -25.44 22.61 -7.79
C TYR A 30 -24.36 21.52 -7.70
N LYS A 31 -24.26 20.86 -6.54
CA LYS A 31 -23.47 19.64 -6.38
C LYS A 31 -24.39 18.47 -6.06
N VAL A 32 -23.88 17.27 -6.37
CA VAL A 32 -24.62 16.01 -6.24
C VAL A 32 -25.41 15.93 -4.93
N PRO A 33 -26.72 15.71 -4.97
CA PRO A 33 -27.54 15.55 -3.79
C PRO A 33 -27.26 14.21 -3.10
N ILE A 34 -27.43 14.22 -1.77
CA ILE A 34 -27.27 13.06 -0.90
C ILE A 34 -28.59 12.84 -0.20
N TRP A 35 -29.07 11.60 -0.25
CA TRP A 35 -30.32 11.18 0.34
C TRP A 35 -30.12 10.56 1.71
N SER A 36 -31.08 10.77 2.60
CA SER A 36 -31.22 9.97 3.81
C SER A 36 -31.64 8.53 3.45
N SER A 37 -31.49 7.61 4.36
CA SER A 37 -31.79 6.19 4.16
C SER A 37 -33.27 5.93 3.84
N SER A 38 -34.18 6.71 4.44
CA SER A 38 -35.64 6.69 4.18
C SER A 38 -36.03 7.39 2.86
N SER A 39 -35.09 8.15 2.27
CA SER A 39 -35.36 9.09 1.17
C SER A 39 -36.30 10.25 1.56
N GLU A 40 -36.53 10.49 2.84
CA GLU A 40 -37.38 11.59 3.34
C GLU A 40 -36.62 12.92 3.41
N LYS A 41 -35.29 12.89 3.46
CA LYS A 41 -34.45 14.09 3.47
C LYS A 41 -33.40 14.04 2.36
N MET A 42 -33.07 15.21 1.82
CA MET A 42 -32.02 15.37 0.81
C MET A 42 -31.11 16.55 1.18
N ALA A 43 -29.82 16.34 1.19
CA ALA A 43 -28.82 17.39 1.39
C ALA A 43 -28.08 17.65 0.08
N PHE A 44 -27.82 18.91 -0.26
CA PHE A 44 -27.09 19.30 -1.45
C PHE A 44 -26.39 20.65 -1.28
N PHE A 45 -25.27 20.82 -1.96
CA PHE A 45 -24.58 22.11 -2.03
C PHE A 45 -25.13 22.95 -3.19
N PHE A 46 -25.21 24.25 -2.97
CA PHE A 46 -25.52 25.22 -4.02
C PHE A 46 -24.67 26.49 -3.84
N SER A 47 -24.45 27.23 -4.92
CA SER A 47 -23.71 28.47 -4.87
C SER A 47 -24.15 29.42 -5.97
N ASN A 48 -24.31 30.70 -5.60
CA ASN A 48 -24.46 31.81 -6.52
C ASN A 48 -23.10 32.53 -6.79
N ASP A 49 -22.04 32.07 -6.13
CA ASP A 49 -20.70 32.63 -6.29
C ASP A 49 -20.04 32.05 -7.56
N THR A 50 -19.66 32.93 -8.49
CA THR A 50 -18.99 32.56 -9.75
C THR A 50 -17.48 32.46 -9.63
N THR A 51 -16.90 33.16 -8.68
CA THR A 51 -15.46 33.41 -8.58
C THR A 51 -14.79 32.55 -7.52
N HIS A 52 -15.47 32.35 -6.39
CA HIS A 52 -14.97 31.61 -5.24
C HIS A 52 -15.74 30.29 -5.07
N ASN A 53 -15.16 29.36 -4.37
CA ASN A 53 -15.81 28.08 -4.07
C ASN A 53 -16.58 28.14 -2.73
N ASN A 54 -17.29 29.24 -2.49
CA ASN A 54 -18.17 29.39 -1.34
C ASN A 54 -19.53 28.74 -1.64
N TYR A 55 -19.83 27.69 -0.93
CA TYR A 55 -21.08 26.96 -1.07
C TYR A 55 -21.93 27.08 0.17
N GLU A 56 -23.24 27.10 -0.04
CA GLU A 56 -24.24 26.87 0.99
C GLU A 56 -24.63 25.38 0.95
N LEU A 57 -24.97 24.80 2.09
CA LEU A 57 -25.53 23.45 2.21
C LEU A 57 -27.02 23.58 2.55
N LYS A 58 -27.87 23.03 1.70
CA LYS A 58 -29.31 22.97 1.94
C LYS A 58 -29.73 21.54 2.25
N VAL A 59 -30.58 21.42 3.26
CA VAL A 59 -31.31 20.19 3.57
C VAL A 59 -32.76 20.43 3.28
N TYR A 60 -33.38 19.58 2.47
CA TYR A 60 -34.84 19.60 2.20
C TYR A 60 -35.46 18.36 2.83
N ASP A 61 -36.48 18.58 3.66
CA ASP A 61 -37.30 17.54 4.26
C ASP A 61 -38.60 17.42 3.47
N PHE A 62 -38.81 16.27 2.84
CA PHE A 62 -39.98 16.03 1.98
C PHE A 62 -41.27 15.80 2.78
N THR A 63 -41.15 15.35 4.03
CA THR A 63 -42.33 15.12 4.90
C THR A 63 -42.90 16.42 5.43
N LEU A 64 -42.03 17.38 5.73
CA LEU A 64 -42.41 18.70 6.24
C LEU A 64 -42.55 19.73 5.14
N SER A 65 -42.12 19.41 3.91
CA SER A 65 -42.01 20.37 2.79
C SER A 65 -41.22 21.63 3.19
N ALA A 66 -40.17 21.45 4.00
CA ALA A 66 -39.41 22.53 4.59
C ALA A 66 -37.89 22.38 4.25
N SER A 67 -37.17 23.48 4.29
CA SER A 67 -35.73 23.48 4.07
C SER A 67 -34.98 24.22 5.16
N LEU A 68 -33.78 23.68 5.48
CA LEU A 68 -32.77 24.31 6.32
C LEU A 68 -31.53 24.61 5.46
N SER A 69 -30.90 25.76 5.65
CA SER A 69 -29.72 26.17 4.91
C SER A 69 -28.60 26.54 5.89
N PHE A 70 -27.34 26.26 5.51
CA PHE A 70 -26.14 26.63 6.22
C PHE A 70 -25.22 27.42 5.29
N GLY A 71 -24.57 28.47 5.78
CA GLY A 71 -23.42 29.10 5.14
C GLY A 71 -23.66 30.45 4.47
N ASP A 72 -24.80 31.07 4.58
CA ASP A 72 -24.94 32.48 4.24
C ASP A 72 -24.28 33.38 5.32
N THR A 73 -24.07 34.66 4.99
CA THR A 73 -23.40 35.59 5.91
C THR A 73 -24.20 35.93 7.18
N LEU A 74 -25.46 35.51 7.23
CA LEU A 74 -26.40 35.76 8.34
C LEU A 74 -26.75 34.46 9.07
N ASP A 75 -26.13 33.31 8.69
CA ASP A 75 -26.43 32.02 9.29
C ASP A 75 -26.07 32.03 10.79
N PRO A 76 -27.06 31.82 11.68
CA PRO A 76 -26.77 31.80 13.12
C PRO A 76 -26.02 30.55 13.59
N ASN A 77 -25.91 29.53 12.73
CA ASN A 77 -25.26 28.25 13.06
C ASN A 77 -23.78 28.25 12.72
N LEU A 78 -23.32 29.11 11.82
CA LEU A 78 -21.92 29.25 11.43
C LEU A 78 -21.42 30.67 11.68
N ASP A 79 -20.15 30.81 12.00
CA ASP A 79 -19.54 32.12 12.02
C ASP A 79 -19.46 32.70 10.59
N ARG A 80 -19.33 34.04 10.49
CA ARG A 80 -19.33 34.75 9.20
C ARG A 80 -18.16 34.41 8.30
N GLU A 81 -17.06 33.89 8.91
CA GLU A 81 -15.83 33.52 8.22
C GLU A 81 -15.87 32.06 7.72
N SER A 82 -16.93 31.31 8.00
CA SER A 82 -17.05 29.90 7.69
C SER A 82 -18.15 29.57 6.70
N VAL A 83 -17.91 28.57 5.83
CA VAL A 83 -18.88 28.05 4.86
C VAL A 83 -18.80 26.53 4.77
N PRO A 84 -19.91 25.87 4.41
CA PRO A 84 -19.90 24.43 4.12
C PRO A 84 -18.94 24.06 2.99
N SER A 85 -18.21 22.98 3.19
CA SER A 85 -17.14 22.55 2.29
C SER A 85 -17.61 21.51 1.29
N GLN A 86 -17.60 21.87 0.01
CA GLN A 86 -17.88 20.92 -1.08
C GLN A 86 -16.88 19.75 -1.18
N TRP A 87 -15.75 19.84 -0.49
CA TRP A 87 -14.68 18.82 -0.53
C TRP A 87 -14.87 17.68 0.46
N ARG A 88 -15.90 17.78 1.31
CA ARG A 88 -16.37 16.68 2.16
C ARG A 88 -17.82 16.39 1.84
N THR A 89 -18.06 15.21 1.30
CA THR A 89 -19.43 14.75 1.04
C THR A 89 -20.22 14.69 2.35
N PRO A 90 -21.35 15.39 2.48
CA PRO A 90 -22.21 15.27 3.64
C PRO A 90 -22.78 13.86 3.75
N PHE A 91 -23.19 13.45 4.95
CA PHE A 91 -23.93 12.21 5.13
C PHE A 91 -24.86 12.31 6.35
N PHE A 92 -26.00 11.64 6.26
CA PHE A 92 -26.90 11.48 7.38
C PHE A 92 -26.44 10.32 8.28
N SER A 93 -26.69 10.41 9.58
CA SER A 93 -26.64 9.25 10.47
C SER A 93 -27.70 8.23 10.05
N LYS A 94 -27.58 7.00 10.52
CA LYS A 94 -28.51 5.93 10.14
C LYS A 94 -29.94 6.19 10.65
N ASP A 95 -30.08 6.82 11.83
CA ASP A 95 -31.35 7.29 12.41
C ASP A 95 -31.89 8.58 11.76
N GLU A 96 -31.11 9.18 10.83
CA GLU A 96 -31.41 10.43 10.14
C GLU A 96 -31.59 11.66 11.04
N GLU A 97 -31.14 11.58 12.31
CA GLU A 97 -31.26 12.65 13.28
C GLU A 97 -30.05 13.58 13.28
N ARG A 98 -28.98 13.19 12.60
CA ARG A 98 -27.75 13.97 12.50
C ARG A 98 -27.31 14.09 11.04
N LEU A 99 -26.83 15.27 10.66
CA LEU A 99 -26.16 15.50 9.38
C LEU A 99 -24.71 15.90 9.63
N PHE A 100 -23.79 15.12 9.11
CA PHE A 100 -22.35 15.40 9.15
C PHE A 100 -21.90 16.06 7.86
N PHE A 101 -21.14 17.15 7.96
CA PHE A 101 -20.56 17.84 6.79
C PHE A 101 -19.27 18.57 7.12
N GLY A 102 -18.53 18.94 6.08
CA GLY A 102 -17.31 19.73 6.22
C GLY A 102 -17.59 21.22 6.23
N VAL A 103 -16.79 21.96 6.99
CA VAL A 103 -16.80 23.43 7.01
C VAL A 103 -15.36 23.92 6.80
N HIS A 104 -15.18 24.95 5.99
CA HIS A 104 -13.89 25.59 5.77
C HIS A 104 -14.02 27.11 5.83
N GLN A 105 -12.90 27.79 5.90
CA GLN A 105 -12.84 29.25 5.93
C GLN A 105 -13.36 29.81 4.60
N ARG A 106 -14.19 30.84 4.67
CA ARG A 106 -14.75 31.53 3.50
C ARG A 106 -13.64 32.14 2.66
N ALA A 107 -13.68 31.91 1.36
CA ALA A 107 -12.79 32.58 0.45
C ALA A 107 -13.33 33.97 0.13
N TYR A 108 -12.47 34.97 0.22
CA TYR A 108 -12.71 36.36 -0.17
C TYR A 108 -11.90 36.72 -1.41
N GLU A 109 -12.25 37.82 -2.07
CA GLU A 109 -11.40 38.39 -3.09
C GLU A 109 -10.05 38.75 -2.46
N GLU A 110 -8.97 38.22 -3.05
CA GLU A 110 -7.64 38.66 -2.66
C GLU A 110 -7.51 40.15 -2.96
N ALA A 111 -6.99 40.93 -2.02
CA ALA A 111 -6.64 42.33 -2.25
C ALA A 111 -5.74 42.42 -3.48
N GLU A 112 -5.98 43.38 -4.40
CA GLU A 112 -5.15 43.58 -5.56
C GLU A 112 -3.70 43.75 -5.09
N ASP A 113 -2.86 42.81 -5.51
CA ASP A 113 -1.44 42.86 -5.22
C ASP A 113 -0.77 43.98 -6.04
N SER A 114 -0.24 44.97 -5.37
CA SER A 114 0.40 46.15 -6.00
C SER A 114 1.74 45.81 -6.64
N LEU A 115 2.32 44.65 -6.41
CA LEU A 115 3.59 44.24 -6.99
C LEU A 115 3.41 43.73 -8.42
N LEU A 116 4.26 44.20 -9.32
CA LEU A 116 4.36 43.68 -10.67
C LEU A 116 4.79 42.20 -10.62
N LYS A 117 4.41 41.44 -11.63
CA LYS A 117 4.70 39.99 -11.70
C LYS A 117 6.22 39.73 -11.64
N GLU A 118 7.02 40.65 -12.16
CA GLU A 118 8.47 40.60 -12.19
C GLU A 118 9.12 40.95 -10.82
N GLU A 119 8.36 41.60 -9.94
CA GLU A 119 8.81 41.98 -8.58
C GLU A 119 8.53 40.86 -7.56
N LYS A 120 7.77 39.83 -7.92
CA LYS A 120 7.44 38.70 -7.06
C LYS A 120 8.51 37.63 -7.12
N ALA A 121 9.32 37.55 -6.08
CA ALA A 121 10.27 36.44 -5.94
C ALA A 121 9.55 35.07 -5.86
N ARG A 122 10.12 34.09 -6.54
CA ARG A 122 9.71 32.70 -6.41
C ARG A 122 10.68 32.00 -5.47
N LEU A 123 10.33 31.91 -4.19
CA LEU A 123 11.22 31.46 -3.13
C LEU A 123 10.51 30.44 -2.24
N ASP A 124 11.14 29.31 -1.99
CA ASP A 124 10.79 28.37 -0.92
C ASP A 124 11.74 28.58 0.27
N VAL A 125 11.19 28.91 1.43
CA VAL A 125 11.97 29.07 2.67
C VAL A 125 11.84 27.78 3.49
N TRP A 126 12.96 27.11 3.77
CA TRP A 126 13.01 25.92 4.59
C TRP A 126 13.38 26.31 6.02
N HIS A 127 12.51 25.99 6.97
CA HIS A 127 12.75 26.26 8.38
C HIS A 127 12.93 24.96 9.16
N TYR A 128 13.88 24.92 10.09
CA TYR A 128 14.27 23.71 10.81
C TYR A 128 13.18 23.15 11.76
N GLU A 129 12.24 23.99 12.18
CA GLU A 129 11.09 23.62 13.03
C GLU A 129 9.83 23.29 12.21
N ASP A 130 9.87 23.39 10.89
CA ASP A 130 8.71 23.00 10.08
C ASP A 130 8.35 21.54 10.30
N GLY A 131 7.12 21.26 10.69
CA GLY A 131 6.61 19.88 10.84
C GLY A 131 6.61 19.11 9.53
N ARG A 132 6.60 19.83 8.39
CA ARG A 132 6.70 19.28 7.03
C ARG A 132 7.65 20.14 6.21
N ILE A 133 8.71 19.54 5.67
CA ILE A 133 9.65 20.23 4.79
C ILE A 133 8.97 20.74 3.50
N GLN A 134 9.51 21.77 2.87
CA GLN A 134 8.91 22.44 1.70
C GLN A 134 8.50 21.49 0.56
N PRO A 135 9.31 20.51 0.12
CA PRO A 135 8.87 19.55 -0.89
C PRO A 135 7.62 18.78 -0.51
N GLN A 136 7.46 18.43 0.77
CA GLN A 136 6.28 17.74 1.29
C GLN A 136 5.05 18.66 1.29
N GLN A 137 5.21 19.91 1.72
CA GLN A 137 4.14 20.92 1.69
C GLN A 137 3.64 21.13 0.26
N LEU A 138 4.55 21.30 -0.72
CA LEU A 138 4.21 21.47 -2.13
C LEU A 138 3.45 20.26 -2.71
N LYS A 139 3.84 19.03 -2.36
CA LYS A 139 3.09 17.82 -2.76
C LYS A 139 1.70 17.75 -2.16
N GLN A 140 1.52 18.28 -0.98
CA GLN A 140 0.26 18.25 -0.24
C GLN A 140 -0.60 19.52 -0.45
N LEU A 141 -0.09 20.55 -1.11
CA LEU A 141 -0.72 21.85 -1.28
C LEU A 141 -2.19 21.76 -1.75
N LYS A 142 -2.49 20.90 -2.75
CA LYS A 142 -3.87 20.71 -3.24
C LYS A 142 -4.80 20.13 -2.18
N ARG A 143 -4.28 19.27 -1.31
CA ARG A 143 -5.03 18.69 -0.20
C ARG A 143 -5.22 19.73 0.90
N ASP A 144 -4.18 20.46 1.23
CA ASP A 144 -4.20 21.45 2.30
C ASP A 144 -5.14 22.62 1.95
N LYS A 145 -5.18 23.05 0.68
CA LYS A 145 -6.19 24.01 0.18
C LYS A 145 -7.65 23.52 0.28
N LYS A 146 -7.87 22.21 0.44
CA LYS A 146 -9.20 21.59 0.59
C LYS A 146 -9.47 21.17 2.03
N LYS A 147 -8.60 21.53 2.96
CA LYS A 147 -8.78 21.22 4.38
C LYS A 147 -10.10 21.79 4.86
N ASN A 148 -10.81 21.00 5.64
CA ASN A 148 -12.09 21.36 6.23
C ASN A 148 -12.25 20.67 7.58
N HIS A 149 -13.00 21.27 8.46
CA HIS A 149 -13.33 20.71 9.76
C HIS A 149 -14.68 20.00 9.69
N LEU A 150 -14.80 18.90 10.41
CA LEU A 150 -16.03 18.14 10.52
C LEU A 150 -16.96 18.80 11.51
N TYR A 151 -18.20 19.02 11.06
CA TYR A 151 -19.32 19.49 11.86
C TYR A 151 -20.45 18.47 11.81
N VAL A 152 -21.30 18.48 12.83
CA VAL A 152 -22.56 17.73 12.87
C VAL A 152 -23.69 18.66 13.25
N TYR A 153 -24.77 18.59 12.50
CA TYR A 153 -26.04 19.23 12.88
C TYR A 153 -26.99 18.17 13.44
N ASN A 154 -27.43 18.39 14.68
CA ASN A 154 -28.41 17.54 15.35
C ASN A 154 -29.81 18.14 15.13
N PHE A 155 -30.69 17.45 14.38
CA PHE A 155 -32.01 17.91 14.02
C PHE A 155 -32.96 17.99 15.23
N ARG A 156 -32.81 17.08 16.22
CA ARG A 156 -33.63 17.11 17.45
C ARG A 156 -33.32 18.32 18.33
N GLN A 157 -32.07 18.66 18.46
CA GLN A 157 -31.60 19.75 19.32
C GLN A 157 -31.54 21.09 18.55
N ALA A 158 -31.71 21.09 17.24
CA ALA A 158 -31.48 22.23 16.34
C ALA A 158 -30.10 22.89 16.63
N LYS A 159 -29.06 22.07 16.78
CA LYS A 159 -27.72 22.54 17.19
C LYS A 159 -26.65 22.07 16.22
N LEU A 160 -25.77 23.00 15.85
CA LEU A 160 -24.56 22.74 15.10
C LEU A 160 -23.38 22.58 16.06
N ILE A 161 -22.56 21.55 15.87
CA ILE A 161 -21.46 21.17 16.75
C ILE A 161 -20.23 20.92 15.90
N GLN A 162 -19.12 21.57 16.25
CA GLN A 162 -17.81 21.30 15.67
C GLN A 162 -17.20 20.05 16.29
N LEU A 163 -16.74 19.10 15.46
CA LEU A 163 -16.12 17.86 15.93
C LEU A 163 -14.60 17.85 15.68
N SER A 164 -14.13 18.42 14.58
CA SER A 164 -12.68 18.46 14.29
C SER A 164 -12.19 19.90 14.15
N ASN A 165 -10.87 20.10 14.33
CA ASN A 165 -10.20 21.38 14.20
C ASN A 165 -8.83 21.21 13.50
N ASP A 166 -7.96 22.21 13.55
CA ASP A 166 -6.65 22.16 12.87
C ASP A 166 -5.72 21.08 13.38
N THR A 167 -5.85 20.70 14.64
CA THR A 167 -4.96 19.74 15.32
C THR A 167 -5.63 18.39 15.61
N LEU A 168 -6.96 18.32 15.53
CA LEU A 168 -7.73 17.12 15.89
C LEU A 168 -8.56 16.62 14.69
N ASP A 169 -8.22 15.44 14.21
CA ASP A 169 -8.98 14.70 13.22
C ASP A 169 -9.98 13.74 13.88
N VAL A 170 -11.19 13.59 13.31
CA VAL A 170 -12.24 12.73 13.86
C VAL A 170 -12.65 11.65 12.86
N ILE A 171 -12.80 10.42 13.34
CA ILE A 171 -13.24 9.27 12.57
C ILE A 171 -14.71 9.01 12.84
N VAL A 172 -15.54 9.26 11.85
CA VAL A 172 -16.99 8.99 11.86
C VAL A 172 -17.41 8.22 10.61
N SER A 173 -18.56 7.54 10.69
CA SER A 173 -19.15 6.78 9.58
C SER A 173 -20.66 6.98 9.55
N ASN A 174 -21.25 6.91 8.36
CA ASN A 174 -22.71 6.91 8.17
C ASN A 174 -23.35 5.51 8.41
N LYS A 175 -22.58 4.53 8.81
CA LYS A 175 -22.98 3.12 8.91
C LYS A 175 -23.49 2.72 10.30
N TYR A 176 -23.32 3.58 11.29
CA TYR A 176 -23.81 3.39 12.67
C TYR A 176 -24.00 4.74 13.35
N GLU A 177 -24.66 4.72 14.49
CA GLU A 177 -25.02 5.91 15.29
C GLU A 177 -24.19 5.94 16.57
N PRO A 178 -23.02 6.55 16.55
CA PRO A 178 -22.22 6.66 17.76
C PRO A 178 -22.64 7.86 18.61
N ASP A 179 -22.68 7.70 19.93
CA ASP A 179 -22.69 8.83 20.87
C ASP A 179 -21.29 9.44 20.98
N TYR A 180 -20.28 8.64 20.70
CA TYR A 180 -18.87 9.01 20.76
C TYR A 180 -18.14 8.59 19.48
N ALA A 181 -17.18 9.40 19.06
CA ALA A 181 -16.25 9.08 18.00
C ALA A 181 -14.81 9.02 18.49
N LEU A 182 -13.97 8.31 17.77
CA LEU A 182 -12.52 8.32 17.96
C LEU A 182 -11.93 9.53 17.24
N ALA A 183 -11.15 10.32 17.98
CA ALA A 183 -10.37 11.41 17.41
C ALA A 183 -8.89 11.19 17.67
N TYR A 184 -8.04 11.82 16.85
CA TYR A 184 -6.59 11.76 17.03
C TYR A 184 -5.89 13.04 16.61
N SER A 185 -4.72 13.29 17.25
CA SER A 185 -3.81 14.36 16.88
C SER A 185 -2.41 13.82 16.58
N ARG A 186 -1.74 14.42 15.58
CA ARG A 186 -0.34 14.18 15.24
C ARG A 186 0.54 15.40 15.47
N GLU A 187 -0.05 16.49 15.94
CA GLU A 187 0.60 17.81 16.00
C GLU A 187 1.93 17.76 16.74
N ALA A 188 1.95 17.15 17.91
CA ALA A 188 3.14 17.04 18.75
C ALA A 188 4.29 16.21 18.14
N TYR A 189 4.03 15.45 17.05
CA TYR A 189 4.96 14.47 16.47
C TYR A 189 5.32 14.77 15.02
N GLN A 190 4.92 15.92 14.47
CA GLN A 190 5.12 16.22 13.05
C GLN A 190 6.60 16.24 12.66
N VAL A 191 7.45 16.91 13.44
CA VAL A 191 8.90 16.98 13.18
C VAL A 191 9.53 15.59 13.33
N GLU A 192 9.24 14.87 14.41
CA GLU A 192 9.75 13.52 14.65
C GLU A 192 9.33 12.54 13.53
N SER A 193 8.17 12.74 12.92
CA SER A 193 7.66 11.91 11.83
C SER A 193 8.52 11.94 10.55
N GLN A 194 9.47 12.85 10.45
CA GLN A 194 10.40 12.93 9.31
C GLN A 194 11.41 11.78 9.30
N TRP A 195 11.74 11.21 10.48
CA TRP A 195 12.69 10.11 10.62
C TRP A 195 12.16 8.92 11.41
N SER A 196 11.08 9.06 12.20
CA SER A 196 10.47 7.96 12.93
C SER A 196 9.40 7.22 12.14
N TYR A 197 9.19 5.94 12.46
CA TYR A 197 8.14 5.09 11.90
C TYR A 197 7.77 3.99 12.92
N PRO A 198 6.48 3.59 13.04
CA PRO A 198 5.27 4.26 12.54
C PRO A 198 5.03 5.63 13.19
N TRP A 199 4.21 6.46 12.54
CA TRP A 199 3.93 7.81 13.03
C TRP A 199 3.04 7.80 14.26
N MET A 200 3.46 8.53 15.29
CA MET A 200 2.75 8.62 16.56
C MET A 200 1.50 9.48 16.49
N ARG A 201 0.57 9.18 17.40
CA ARG A 201 -0.69 9.90 17.59
C ARG A 201 -1.09 9.93 19.05
N ASP A 202 -1.72 11.04 19.47
CA ASP A 202 -2.55 11.09 20.65
C ASP A 202 -3.98 10.76 20.28
N TYR A 203 -4.67 9.97 21.08
CA TYR A 203 -6.04 9.56 20.84
C TYR A 203 -6.99 10.17 21.85
N TYR A 204 -8.16 10.59 21.34
CA TYR A 204 -9.22 11.21 22.10
C TYR A 204 -10.55 10.51 21.83
N ARG A 205 -11.45 10.51 22.81
CA ARG A 205 -12.85 10.21 22.64
C ARG A 205 -13.60 11.53 22.56
N ILE A 206 -14.38 11.76 21.51
CA ILE A 206 -15.19 12.97 21.35
C ILE A 206 -16.68 12.63 21.41
N SER A 207 -17.44 13.40 22.20
CA SER A 207 -18.91 13.31 22.21
C SER A 207 -19.47 13.97 20.96
N ILE A 208 -20.31 13.24 20.23
CA ILE A 208 -20.96 13.75 18.99
C ILE A 208 -21.98 14.86 19.32
N ASP A 209 -22.66 14.76 20.46
CA ASP A 209 -23.72 15.70 20.82
C ASP A 209 -23.21 16.98 21.49
N THR A 210 -21.97 17.00 21.97
CA THR A 210 -21.41 18.17 22.66
C THR A 210 -20.14 18.71 22.03
N GLY A 211 -19.43 17.92 21.23
CA GLY A 211 -18.11 18.26 20.69
C GLY A 211 -16.98 18.22 21.72
N VAL A 212 -17.29 17.81 22.97
CA VAL A 212 -16.28 17.73 24.03
C VAL A 212 -15.38 16.52 23.79
N ASP A 213 -14.09 16.78 23.66
CA ASP A 213 -13.07 15.74 23.57
C ASP A 213 -12.47 15.41 24.94
N THR A 214 -12.01 14.18 25.07
CA THR A 214 -11.33 13.67 26.25
C THR A 214 -10.12 12.86 25.81
N LEU A 215 -8.93 13.22 26.28
CA LEU A 215 -7.71 12.47 26.02
C LEU A 215 -7.83 11.04 26.55
N VAL A 216 -7.57 10.06 25.70
CA VAL A 216 -7.58 8.63 26.04
C VAL A 216 -6.16 8.11 26.23
N ARG A 217 -5.31 8.29 25.22
CA ARG A 217 -3.93 7.80 25.26
C ARG A 217 -3.02 8.67 24.41
N ARG A 218 -1.80 8.91 24.90
CA ARG A 218 -0.76 9.64 24.17
C ARG A 218 0.22 8.69 23.49
N ARG A 219 0.85 9.17 22.42
CA ARG A 219 2.06 8.63 21.81
C ARG A 219 1.92 7.16 21.34
N LEU A 220 0.78 6.80 20.73
CA LEU A 220 0.62 5.47 20.16
C LEU A 220 1.14 5.43 18.72
N LYS A 221 1.97 4.44 18.41
CA LYS A 221 2.47 4.16 17.05
C LYS A 221 1.43 3.45 16.20
N TYR A 222 0.65 2.56 16.79
CA TYR A 222 -0.37 1.77 16.08
C TYR A 222 -1.78 2.28 16.35
N PRO A 223 -2.71 2.12 15.36
CA PRO A 223 -4.07 2.63 15.52
C PRO A 223 -4.82 1.97 16.66
N GLY A 224 -5.30 2.78 17.60
CA GLY A 224 -6.28 2.36 18.58
C GLY A 224 -7.69 2.19 17.97
N ARG A 225 -8.58 1.53 18.69
CA ARG A 225 -9.97 1.31 18.32
C ARG A 225 -10.89 1.67 19.47
N LEU A 226 -11.99 2.35 19.16
CA LEU A 226 -13.06 2.66 20.10
C LEU A 226 -14.22 1.69 19.85
N SER A 227 -14.81 1.14 20.90
CA SER A 227 -16.02 0.32 20.82
C SER A 227 -17.21 1.16 20.34
N LEU A 228 -18.26 0.52 19.82
CA LEU A 228 -19.42 1.21 19.25
C LEU A 228 -20.15 2.08 20.30
N ASN A 229 -20.22 1.61 21.55
CA ASN A 229 -20.80 2.35 22.67
C ASN A 229 -19.87 3.43 23.26
N GLY A 230 -18.65 3.59 22.72
CA GLY A 230 -17.69 4.57 23.20
C GLY A 230 -17.07 4.28 24.57
N ARG A 231 -17.35 3.10 25.18
CA ARG A 231 -16.86 2.76 26.53
C ARG A 231 -15.45 2.19 26.53
N PHE A 232 -15.13 1.31 25.58
CA PHE A 232 -13.86 0.60 25.54
C PHE A 232 -12.94 1.16 24.46
N PHE A 233 -11.67 1.35 24.81
CA PHE A 233 -10.63 1.70 23.84
C PHE A 233 -9.54 0.64 23.88
N SER A 234 -9.22 0.06 22.73
CA SER A 234 -8.15 -0.92 22.58
C SER A 234 -6.95 -0.34 21.86
N TYR A 235 -5.77 -0.76 22.27
CA TYR A 235 -4.52 -0.43 21.59
C TYR A 235 -3.52 -1.59 21.71
N PHE A 236 -2.44 -1.52 20.93
CA PHE A 236 -1.33 -2.45 21.02
C PHE A 236 -0.12 -1.74 21.65
N ASP A 237 0.40 -2.32 22.73
CA ASP A 237 1.65 -1.90 23.37
C ASP A 237 2.81 -2.55 22.62
N GLU A 238 3.48 -1.78 21.77
CA GLU A 238 4.56 -2.29 20.89
C GLU A 238 5.83 -2.71 21.65
N LYS A 239 6.02 -2.21 22.89
CA LYS A 239 7.17 -2.58 23.72
C LYS A 239 6.95 -3.91 24.43
N LYS A 240 5.75 -4.11 24.94
CA LYS A 240 5.34 -5.37 25.59
C LYS A 240 4.92 -6.42 24.55
N LYS A 241 4.56 -5.98 23.33
CA LYS A 241 3.98 -6.79 22.25
C LYS A 241 2.64 -7.42 22.64
N GLU A 242 1.81 -6.64 23.36
CA GLU A 242 0.56 -7.08 23.95
C GLU A 242 -0.62 -6.20 23.51
N HIS A 243 -1.80 -6.79 23.42
CA HIS A 243 -3.05 -6.06 23.26
C HIS A 243 -3.58 -5.61 24.61
N VAL A 244 -4.00 -4.35 24.69
CA VAL A 244 -4.47 -3.69 25.92
C VAL A 244 -5.83 -3.06 25.69
N MET A 245 -6.72 -3.16 26.68
CA MET A 245 -8.04 -2.55 26.72
C MET A 245 -8.11 -1.52 27.85
N ILE A 246 -8.71 -0.37 27.58
CA ILE A 246 -9.05 0.65 28.58
C ILE A 246 -10.57 0.74 28.66
N ASP A 247 -11.14 0.53 29.86
CA ASP A 247 -12.52 0.91 30.15
C ASP A 247 -12.56 2.42 30.49
N LEU A 248 -13.10 3.22 29.59
CA LEU A 248 -13.13 4.68 29.71
C LEU A 248 -14.14 5.19 30.74
N GLN A 249 -14.98 4.32 31.30
CA GLN A 249 -15.92 4.69 32.37
C GLN A 249 -15.24 4.72 33.74
N ASN A 250 -14.49 3.68 34.07
CA ASN A 250 -13.77 3.55 35.34
C ASN A 250 -12.28 3.86 35.23
N LYS A 251 -11.76 4.03 34.00
CA LYS A 251 -10.34 4.29 33.70
C LYS A 251 -9.41 3.12 34.05
N GLU A 252 -9.94 1.91 34.03
CA GLU A 252 -9.15 0.70 34.25
C GLU A 252 -8.52 0.22 32.97
N GLU A 253 -7.28 -0.25 33.07
CA GLU A 253 -6.50 -0.80 31.97
C GLU A 253 -6.28 -2.28 32.21
N SER A 254 -6.70 -3.13 31.25
CA SER A 254 -6.54 -4.59 31.28
C SER A 254 -5.66 -5.05 30.13
N CYS A 255 -4.73 -5.94 30.42
CA CYS A 255 -3.94 -6.61 29.37
C CYS A 255 -4.73 -7.81 28.83
N MET A 256 -5.16 -7.75 27.58
CA MET A 256 -5.98 -8.79 26.98
C MET A 256 -5.21 -10.09 26.69
N THR A 257 -3.91 -10.00 26.45
CA THR A 257 -3.07 -11.11 25.96
C THR A 257 -2.00 -11.57 26.94
N CYS A 258 -1.85 -10.89 28.07
CA CYS A 258 -0.92 -11.27 29.14
C CYS A 258 -1.20 -12.69 29.65
N GLY A 259 -0.14 -13.46 29.90
CA GLY A 259 -0.26 -14.85 30.39
C GLY A 259 -0.47 -15.90 29.30
N VAL A 260 -0.43 -15.51 28.02
CA VAL A 260 -0.46 -16.44 26.86
C VAL A 260 0.88 -16.35 26.10
N ASP A 261 1.96 -16.67 26.78
CA ASP A 261 3.34 -16.48 26.30
C ASP A 261 3.69 -17.32 25.05
N SER A 262 2.94 -18.37 24.75
CA SER A 262 3.16 -19.24 23.59
C SER A 262 2.64 -18.66 22.27
N VAL A 263 2.00 -17.49 22.28
CA VAL A 263 1.36 -16.89 21.10
C VAL A 263 2.08 -15.63 20.67
N VAL A 264 2.38 -15.53 19.37
CA VAL A 264 2.96 -14.33 18.76
C VAL A 264 1.85 -13.40 18.30
N TRP A 265 1.76 -12.21 18.93
CA TRP A 265 0.72 -11.21 18.67
C TRP A 265 1.14 -10.15 17.66
N HIS A 266 2.42 -10.07 17.34
CA HIS A 266 2.99 -9.08 16.45
C HIS A 266 3.43 -9.68 15.13
N ARG A 267 3.40 -8.85 14.09
CA ARG A 267 3.84 -9.26 12.76
C ARG A 267 5.35 -9.38 12.63
N ASP A 268 5.79 -10.28 11.78
CA ASP A 268 7.17 -10.35 11.33
C ASP A 268 7.50 -9.11 10.47
N ILE A 269 8.54 -8.38 10.85
CA ILE A 269 9.02 -7.17 10.16
C ILE A 269 10.30 -7.40 9.36
N ASN A 270 10.76 -8.62 9.27
CA ASN A 270 11.91 -9.02 8.46
C ASN A 270 13.16 -8.15 8.68
N GLY A 271 13.56 -7.93 9.93
CA GLY A 271 14.77 -7.20 10.30
C GLY A 271 14.70 -5.68 10.16
N MET A 272 13.49 -5.08 10.01
CA MET A 272 13.35 -3.63 10.12
C MET A 272 13.53 -3.16 11.56
N SER A 273 13.95 -1.91 11.73
CA SER A 273 14.44 -1.38 13.02
C SER A 273 13.35 -0.72 13.88
N PHE A 274 12.08 -0.73 13.46
CA PHE A 274 10.98 -0.22 14.27
C PHE A 274 10.36 -1.33 15.12
N GLU A 275 9.68 -0.96 16.21
CA GLU A 275 8.95 -1.95 17.01
C GLU A 275 7.78 -2.52 16.22
N ALA A 276 7.71 -3.87 16.14
CA ALA A 276 6.68 -4.57 15.41
C ALA A 276 5.28 -4.29 15.97
N GLY A 277 4.36 -3.98 15.10
CA GLY A 277 2.95 -3.79 15.45
C GLY A 277 2.17 -5.10 15.52
N PRO A 278 0.90 -5.01 15.89
CA PRO A 278 0.04 -6.17 15.95
C PRO A 278 -0.10 -6.82 14.58
N GLU A 279 -0.47 -8.08 14.58
CA GLU A 279 -1.06 -8.71 13.41
C GLU A 279 -2.36 -7.96 13.05
N ARG A 280 -3.34 -8.57 12.47
CA ARG A 280 -4.53 -7.86 12.02
C ARG A 280 -5.52 -7.63 13.17
N ILE A 281 -6.07 -6.40 13.24
CA ILE A 281 -7.16 -6.04 14.13
C ILE A 281 -8.44 -5.89 13.29
N PHE A 282 -9.51 -6.61 13.66
CA PHE A 282 -10.79 -6.57 12.95
C PHE A 282 -11.77 -5.57 13.57
N GLY A 283 -11.66 -5.33 14.88
CA GLY A 283 -12.49 -4.37 15.62
C GLY A 283 -13.41 -5.03 16.64
N PHE A 284 -14.52 -4.35 16.95
CA PHE A 284 -15.48 -4.81 17.94
C PHE A 284 -16.70 -5.49 17.28
N THR A 285 -17.30 -6.45 17.98
CA THR A 285 -18.64 -6.99 17.69
C THR A 285 -19.71 -6.00 18.20
N ARG A 286 -20.98 -6.30 17.95
CA ARG A 286 -22.11 -5.54 18.55
C ARG A 286 -22.17 -5.65 20.08
N THR A 287 -21.68 -6.74 20.63
CA THR A 287 -21.60 -7.00 22.08
C THR A 287 -20.37 -6.39 22.72
N ASN A 288 -19.54 -5.68 21.93
CA ASN A 288 -18.26 -5.07 22.30
C ASN A 288 -17.14 -6.08 22.58
N ASP A 289 -17.23 -7.31 22.11
CA ASP A 289 -16.08 -8.19 22.11
C ASP A 289 -15.08 -7.73 21.06
N TYR A 290 -13.79 -7.77 21.39
CA TYR A 290 -12.72 -7.30 20.54
C TYR A 290 -12.09 -8.44 19.77
N VAL A 291 -12.10 -8.36 18.44
CA VAL A 291 -11.63 -9.43 17.53
C VAL A 291 -10.32 -9.02 16.86
N PHE A 292 -9.33 -9.89 16.97
CA PHE A 292 -7.99 -9.66 16.44
C PHE A 292 -7.29 -10.97 16.05
N GLN A 293 -6.11 -10.88 15.47
CA GLN A 293 -5.34 -12.00 14.95
C GLN A 293 -4.00 -12.10 15.66
N SER A 294 -3.59 -13.32 16.01
CA SER A 294 -2.19 -13.68 16.28
C SER A 294 -1.45 -14.02 14.98
N GLU A 295 -0.21 -14.48 15.04
CA GLU A 295 0.52 -14.94 13.85
C GLU A 295 -0.31 -15.93 13.00
N TRP A 296 -1.02 -16.86 13.64
CA TRP A 296 -1.74 -17.96 12.96
C TRP A 296 -3.25 -17.88 13.09
N ASP A 297 -3.76 -17.52 14.28
CA ASP A 297 -5.11 -17.79 14.71
C ASP A 297 -5.93 -16.52 14.96
N LEU A 298 -7.25 -16.68 15.03
CA LEU A 298 -8.22 -15.63 15.32
C LEU A 298 -8.63 -15.71 16.80
N TRP A 299 -8.73 -14.53 17.42
CA TRP A 299 -9.01 -14.40 18.84
C TRP A 299 -10.10 -13.37 19.11
N SER A 300 -10.85 -13.60 20.18
CA SER A 300 -11.83 -12.66 20.70
C SER A 300 -11.61 -12.46 22.19
N TYR A 301 -11.66 -11.19 22.61
CA TYR A 301 -11.61 -10.81 24.02
C TYR A 301 -12.92 -10.13 24.41
N SER A 302 -13.55 -10.66 25.48
CA SER A 302 -14.79 -10.11 26.05
C SER A 302 -14.48 -9.24 27.27
N PRO A 303 -14.64 -7.89 27.16
CA PRO A 303 -14.36 -7.00 28.29
C PRO A 303 -15.39 -7.11 29.43
N SER A 304 -16.55 -7.72 29.18
CA SER A 304 -17.59 -7.93 30.21
C SER A 304 -17.26 -9.06 31.18
N THR A 305 -16.52 -10.07 30.73
CA THR A 305 -16.13 -11.25 31.51
C THR A 305 -14.62 -11.35 31.74
N ASP A 306 -13.84 -10.42 31.19
CA ASP A 306 -12.37 -10.42 31.19
C ASP A 306 -11.81 -11.76 30.67
N THR A 307 -12.35 -12.25 29.54
CA THR A 307 -11.99 -13.57 28.98
C THR A 307 -11.45 -13.44 27.56
N LEU A 308 -10.29 -14.06 27.33
CA LEU A 308 -9.68 -14.24 26.02
C LEU A 308 -9.97 -15.64 25.50
N ARG A 309 -10.45 -15.76 24.25
CA ARG A 309 -10.74 -17.05 23.58
C ARG A 309 -10.11 -17.09 22.19
N CYS A 310 -9.49 -18.23 21.86
CA CYS A 310 -9.14 -18.54 20.47
C CYS A 310 -10.39 -19.03 19.74
N ILE A 311 -10.94 -18.19 18.84
CA ILE A 311 -12.18 -18.53 18.11
C ILE A 311 -11.94 -19.41 16.89
N SER A 312 -10.68 -19.66 16.51
CA SER A 312 -10.28 -20.62 15.47
C SER A 312 -9.78 -21.96 16.05
N ASP A 313 -9.93 -22.17 17.34
CA ASP A 313 -9.53 -23.39 18.06
C ASP A 313 -8.10 -23.86 17.76
N ARG A 314 -7.17 -22.92 17.60
CA ARG A 314 -5.75 -23.15 17.28
C ARG A 314 -5.51 -23.92 15.97
N GLN A 315 -6.52 -24.02 15.09
CA GLN A 315 -6.39 -24.71 13.80
C GLN A 315 -5.30 -24.10 12.90
N GLY A 316 -5.12 -22.77 12.99
CA GLY A 316 -4.10 -22.07 12.22
C GLY A 316 -2.69 -22.54 12.57
N GLU A 317 -2.32 -22.49 13.84
CA GLU A 317 -1.02 -22.92 14.34
C GLU A 317 -0.75 -24.41 14.10
N GLN A 318 -1.70 -25.27 14.49
CA GLN A 318 -1.57 -26.72 14.36
C GLN A 318 -1.33 -27.18 12.92
N ARG A 319 -1.94 -26.49 11.95
CA ARG A 319 -1.88 -26.83 10.52
C ARG A 319 -0.93 -25.95 9.72
N GLN A 320 -0.25 -25.00 10.36
CA GLN A 320 0.61 -23.98 9.73
C GLN A 320 -0.15 -23.18 8.65
N ILE A 321 -1.40 -22.81 8.96
CA ILE A 321 -2.27 -22.00 8.11
C ILE A 321 -2.43 -20.63 8.75
N LYS A 322 -1.93 -19.60 8.12
CA LYS A 322 -2.17 -18.21 8.55
C LYS A 322 -3.61 -17.82 8.22
N LEU A 323 -4.47 -17.77 9.24
CA LEU A 323 -5.90 -17.46 9.11
C LEU A 323 -6.13 -15.95 9.04
N THR A 324 -7.14 -15.52 8.29
CA THR A 324 -7.54 -14.11 8.18
C THR A 324 -9.05 -14.01 8.06
N LEU A 325 -9.68 -13.24 8.95
CA LEU A 325 -11.10 -12.91 8.88
C LEU A 325 -11.36 -11.89 7.78
N ASN A 326 -12.39 -12.12 6.97
CA ASN A 326 -12.81 -11.23 5.88
C ASN A 326 -14.30 -10.94 5.99
N LYS A 327 -14.72 -9.74 5.61
CA LYS A 327 -16.14 -9.36 5.55
C LYS A 327 -16.74 -9.74 4.20
N LYS A 328 -17.96 -10.28 4.19
CA LYS A 328 -18.78 -10.47 2.98
C LYS A 328 -19.29 -9.10 2.51
N ASN A 329 -19.78 -8.30 3.44
CA ASN A 329 -20.21 -6.92 3.19
C ASN A 329 -19.22 -5.91 3.79
N TRP A 330 -18.57 -5.09 2.95
CA TRP A 330 -17.62 -4.06 3.36
C TRP A 330 -18.26 -2.89 4.12
N ASP A 331 -19.58 -2.81 4.11
CA ASP A 331 -20.34 -1.74 4.75
C ASP A 331 -20.55 -1.93 6.25
N SER A 332 -20.30 -3.12 6.77
CA SER A 332 -20.38 -3.38 8.22
C SER A 332 -19.24 -2.69 8.98
N VAL A 333 -19.57 -1.94 10.02
CA VAL A 333 -18.61 -1.24 10.89
C VAL A 333 -18.15 -2.08 12.08
N TYR A 334 -18.86 -3.13 12.41
CA TYR A 334 -18.53 -4.09 13.46
C TYR A 334 -18.23 -5.47 12.87
N VAL A 335 -17.70 -6.35 13.68
CA VAL A 335 -17.51 -7.76 13.33
C VAL A 335 -18.82 -8.50 13.57
N ASP A 336 -19.37 -9.05 12.50
CA ASP A 336 -20.53 -9.94 12.53
C ASP A 336 -20.10 -11.27 11.90
N PHE A 337 -20.04 -12.31 12.70
CA PHE A 337 -19.53 -13.59 12.23
C PHE A 337 -20.41 -14.20 11.12
N THR A 338 -21.71 -13.89 11.10
CA THR A 338 -22.63 -14.35 10.04
C THR A 338 -22.36 -13.65 8.70
N ASP A 339 -21.82 -12.41 8.74
CA ASP A 339 -21.44 -11.61 7.56
C ASP A 339 -19.93 -11.67 7.28
N THR A 340 -19.24 -12.71 7.74
CA THR A 340 -17.81 -12.91 7.54
C THR A 340 -17.50 -14.32 7.04
N TYR A 341 -16.31 -14.49 6.51
CA TYR A 341 -15.69 -15.77 6.19
C TYR A 341 -14.21 -15.71 6.55
N VAL A 342 -13.53 -16.84 6.64
CA VAL A 342 -12.11 -16.90 6.92
C VAL A 342 -11.35 -17.46 5.71
N SER A 343 -10.28 -16.78 5.32
CA SER A 343 -9.31 -17.32 4.37
C SER A 343 -8.04 -17.72 5.08
N GLY A 344 -7.41 -18.80 4.63
CA GLY A 344 -6.15 -19.30 5.16
C GLY A 344 -5.10 -19.46 4.07
N LEU A 345 -3.85 -19.15 4.39
CA LEU A 345 -2.68 -19.46 3.58
C LEU A 345 -1.84 -20.50 4.31
N ASN A 346 -1.75 -21.70 3.77
CA ASN A 346 -0.84 -22.72 4.29
C ASN A 346 0.61 -22.31 4.00
N LYS A 347 1.42 -22.16 5.02
CA LYS A 347 2.81 -21.68 4.87
C LYS A 347 3.76 -22.74 4.36
N LEU A 348 3.38 -24.03 4.41
CA LEU A 348 4.22 -25.13 3.95
C LEU A 348 4.17 -25.34 2.43
N ASN A 349 2.98 -25.27 1.84
CA ASN A 349 2.73 -25.54 0.42
C ASN A 349 2.04 -24.41 -0.33
N LYS A 350 1.73 -23.30 0.36
CA LYS A 350 1.08 -22.09 -0.15
C LYS A 350 -0.35 -22.32 -0.68
N SER A 351 -1.01 -23.44 -0.32
CA SER A 351 -2.41 -23.70 -0.65
C SER A 351 -3.34 -22.69 0.03
N MET A 352 -4.45 -22.39 -0.63
CA MET A 352 -5.52 -21.55 -0.10
C MET A 352 -6.54 -22.43 0.62
N HIS A 353 -7.05 -21.94 1.73
CA HIS A 353 -8.12 -22.53 2.52
C HIS A 353 -9.24 -21.50 2.71
N LEU A 354 -10.51 -21.90 2.61
CA LEU A 354 -11.67 -21.07 2.91
C LEU A 354 -12.54 -21.78 3.94
N PHE A 355 -13.02 -20.99 4.90
CA PHE A 355 -13.81 -21.45 6.03
C PHE A 355 -15.04 -20.56 6.21
N ASN A 356 -16.12 -21.15 6.71
CA ASN A 356 -17.28 -20.44 7.23
C ASN A 356 -17.40 -20.63 8.75
N TRP A 357 -18.27 -19.85 9.35
CA TRP A 357 -18.65 -20.00 10.76
C TRP A 357 -19.90 -20.85 10.87
N LEU A 358 -19.85 -21.86 11.73
CA LEU A 358 -21.01 -22.59 12.20
C LEU A 358 -21.47 -21.96 13.52
N GLU A 359 -22.67 -21.41 13.52
CA GLU A 359 -23.25 -20.75 14.70
C GLU A 359 -23.85 -21.78 15.67
N HIS A 360 -23.53 -21.63 16.94
CA HIS A 360 -24.12 -22.32 18.09
C HIS A 360 -24.77 -21.29 19.00
N GLU A 361 -25.49 -21.72 20.03
CA GLU A 361 -26.20 -20.82 20.96
C GLU A 361 -25.25 -19.82 21.66
N ASP A 362 -24.03 -20.21 21.97
CA ASP A 362 -23.07 -19.42 22.78
C ASP A 362 -21.70 -19.21 22.10
N HIS A 363 -21.46 -19.78 20.90
CA HIS A 363 -20.18 -19.67 20.20
C HIS A 363 -20.30 -19.93 18.70
N TYR A 364 -19.18 -19.76 17.99
CA TYR A 364 -19.01 -20.10 16.59
C TYR A 364 -17.85 -21.07 16.43
N ASP A 365 -18.04 -22.09 15.60
CA ASP A 365 -16.99 -22.99 15.16
C ASP A 365 -16.52 -22.64 13.75
N LEU A 366 -15.23 -22.82 13.47
CA LEU A 366 -14.64 -22.57 12.17
C LEU A 366 -14.62 -23.87 11.35
N ILE A 367 -15.41 -23.91 10.29
CA ILE A 367 -15.57 -25.09 9.40
C ILE A 367 -14.88 -24.85 8.08
N GLU A 368 -13.96 -25.75 7.71
CA GLU A 368 -13.26 -25.71 6.42
C GLU A 368 -14.15 -26.21 5.29
N ASN A 369 -14.44 -25.34 4.33
CA ASN A 369 -15.32 -25.63 3.21
C ASN A 369 -14.56 -25.87 1.90
N MET A 370 -13.39 -25.22 1.72
CA MET A 370 -12.60 -25.39 0.50
C MET A 370 -11.10 -25.42 0.81
N ILE A 371 -10.41 -26.41 0.20
CA ILE A 371 -8.95 -26.43 0.07
C ILE A 371 -8.61 -26.34 -1.41
N SER A 372 -7.70 -25.47 -1.77
CA SER A 372 -7.28 -25.33 -3.17
C SER A 372 -5.77 -25.14 -3.29
N PRO A 373 -5.10 -25.88 -4.20
CA PRO A 373 -3.68 -25.67 -4.51
C PRO A 373 -3.45 -24.42 -5.38
N HIS A 374 -4.32 -23.42 -5.24
CA HIS A 374 -4.27 -22.18 -6.01
C HIS A 374 -4.29 -20.99 -5.07
N LYS A 375 -3.78 -19.87 -5.53
CA LYS A 375 -3.85 -18.61 -4.79
C LYS A 375 -5.22 -17.97 -4.95
N LEU A 376 -5.80 -17.51 -3.85
CA LEU A 376 -6.98 -16.63 -3.87
C LEU A 376 -6.56 -15.26 -4.44
N VAL A 377 -7.18 -14.86 -5.55
CA VAL A 377 -6.98 -13.55 -6.18
C VAL A 377 -8.04 -12.58 -5.70
N SER A 378 -9.30 -12.97 -5.71
CA SER A 378 -10.42 -12.18 -5.21
C SER A 378 -11.63 -13.06 -4.90
N LEU A 379 -12.45 -12.60 -3.98
CA LEU A 379 -13.77 -13.14 -3.68
C LEU A 379 -14.71 -11.96 -3.48
N VAL A 380 -15.79 -11.89 -4.27
CA VAL A 380 -16.78 -10.81 -4.25
C VAL A 380 -18.15 -11.41 -4.09
N TRP A 381 -18.83 -11.06 -3.01
CA TRP A 381 -20.14 -11.58 -2.65
C TRP A 381 -21.28 -10.82 -3.31
N SER A 382 -22.39 -11.50 -3.58
CA SER A 382 -23.68 -10.90 -3.86
C SER A 382 -24.21 -10.16 -2.60
N GLU A 383 -25.11 -9.22 -2.78
CA GLU A 383 -25.68 -8.43 -1.69
C GLU A 383 -26.37 -9.29 -0.62
N ASP A 384 -27.02 -10.36 -1.04
CA ASP A 384 -27.67 -11.34 -0.14
C ASP A 384 -26.72 -12.34 0.53
N GLY A 385 -25.43 -12.31 0.22
CA GLY A 385 -24.38 -13.17 0.79
C GLY A 385 -24.45 -14.65 0.38
N LYS A 386 -25.35 -15.04 -0.55
CA LYS A 386 -25.59 -16.45 -0.93
C LYS A 386 -24.72 -16.95 -2.08
N ASN A 387 -24.19 -16.05 -2.87
CA ASN A 387 -23.33 -16.39 -4.00
C ASN A 387 -22.11 -15.48 -4.00
N ALA A 388 -20.99 -15.98 -4.55
CA ALA A 388 -19.81 -15.16 -4.75
C ALA A 388 -19.15 -15.43 -6.10
N LEU A 389 -18.40 -14.43 -6.57
CA LEU A 389 -17.47 -14.54 -7.67
C LEU A 389 -16.07 -14.78 -7.10
N LEU A 390 -15.56 -15.96 -7.32
CA LEU A 390 -14.24 -16.41 -6.92
C LEU A 390 -13.27 -16.31 -8.10
N ARG A 391 -12.05 -15.83 -7.84
CA ARG A 391 -10.92 -15.91 -8.79
C ARG A 391 -9.76 -16.60 -8.09
N ARG A 392 -9.24 -17.64 -8.72
CA ARG A 392 -8.06 -18.40 -8.26
C ARG A 392 -7.02 -18.47 -9.35
N SER A 393 -5.76 -18.44 -8.97
CA SER A 393 -4.66 -18.55 -9.93
C SER A 393 -3.63 -19.59 -9.52
N SER A 394 -2.91 -20.09 -10.50
CA SER A 394 -1.60 -20.72 -10.34
C SER A 394 -0.65 -20.18 -11.41
N VAL A 395 0.58 -20.64 -11.46
CA VAL A 395 1.50 -20.21 -12.53
C VAL A 395 0.92 -20.49 -13.92
N SER A 396 0.24 -21.62 -14.11
CA SER A 396 -0.37 -22.05 -15.38
C SER A 396 -1.87 -21.78 -15.50
N ARG A 397 -2.53 -21.41 -14.42
CA ARG A 397 -3.97 -21.14 -14.39
C ARG A 397 -4.25 -19.66 -14.36
N TYR A 398 -4.82 -19.12 -15.45
CA TYR A 398 -5.34 -17.75 -15.49
C TYR A 398 -6.49 -17.59 -14.49
N PRO A 399 -6.57 -16.47 -13.74
CA PRO A 399 -7.63 -16.25 -12.76
C PRO A 399 -8.97 -15.85 -13.39
N ASP A 400 -9.60 -16.78 -14.10
CA ASP A 400 -10.96 -16.64 -14.61
C ASP A 400 -12.00 -16.52 -13.50
N LEU A 401 -13.20 -16.06 -13.85
CA LEU A 401 -14.31 -15.94 -12.92
C LEU A 401 -14.96 -17.31 -12.71
N GLU A 402 -15.16 -17.66 -11.44
CA GLU A 402 -15.90 -18.83 -10.99
C GLU A 402 -17.05 -18.36 -10.09
N LYS A 403 -18.24 -18.91 -10.29
CA LYS A 403 -19.36 -18.74 -9.36
C LYS A 403 -19.27 -19.83 -8.28
N VAL A 404 -19.40 -19.45 -7.03
CA VAL A 404 -19.54 -20.36 -5.87
C VAL A 404 -20.75 -19.97 -5.04
N ASP A 405 -21.29 -20.93 -4.31
CA ASP A 405 -22.31 -20.73 -3.28
C ASP A 405 -21.69 -20.21 -1.96
N GLU A 406 -22.53 -20.03 -0.95
CA GLU A 406 -22.12 -19.58 0.39
C GLU A 406 -21.14 -20.53 1.08
N ASP A 407 -21.16 -21.83 0.73
CA ASP A 407 -20.28 -22.85 1.28
C ASP A 407 -19.04 -23.11 0.41
N PHE A 408 -18.79 -22.30 -0.60
CA PHE A 408 -17.68 -22.43 -1.55
C PHE A 408 -17.64 -23.74 -2.32
N GLN A 409 -18.76 -24.48 -2.36
CA GLN A 409 -18.85 -25.77 -3.03
C GLN A 409 -19.13 -25.60 -4.53
N ASN A 410 -18.78 -26.62 -5.31
CA ASN A 410 -19.10 -26.74 -6.73
C ASN A 410 -18.79 -25.47 -7.56
N PRO A 411 -17.53 -25.01 -7.58
CA PRO A 411 -17.16 -23.81 -8.34
C PRO A 411 -17.46 -24.02 -9.84
N ILE A 412 -18.29 -23.13 -10.42
CA ILE A 412 -18.66 -23.14 -11.83
C ILE A 412 -17.89 -22.04 -12.53
N GLN A 413 -17.02 -22.41 -13.48
CA GLN A 413 -16.30 -21.45 -14.31
C GLN A 413 -17.28 -20.73 -15.25
N ILE A 414 -17.29 -19.39 -15.24
CA ILE A 414 -18.19 -18.55 -16.02
C ILE A 414 -17.45 -17.63 -17.01
N SER A 415 -16.13 -17.63 -17.02
CA SER A 415 -15.32 -16.91 -18.01
C SER A 415 -14.16 -17.77 -18.54
N THR A 416 -13.72 -17.47 -19.77
CA THR A 416 -12.53 -18.03 -20.39
C THR A 416 -11.85 -16.90 -21.16
N THR A 417 -11.00 -16.14 -20.45
CA THR A 417 -10.46 -14.87 -20.95
C THR A 417 -9.08 -14.98 -21.57
N ASN A 418 -8.35 -16.07 -21.34
CA ASN A 418 -7.00 -16.28 -21.86
C ASN A 418 -6.83 -17.66 -22.55
N PRO A 419 -7.65 -18.01 -23.56
CA PRO A 419 -7.62 -19.33 -24.18
C PRO A 419 -6.35 -19.58 -25.02
N HIS A 420 -5.66 -18.54 -25.47
CA HIS A 420 -4.46 -18.62 -26.32
C HIS A 420 -3.19 -18.99 -25.52
N GLN A 421 -3.23 -19.03 -24.20
CA GLN A 421 -2.10 -19.47 -23.38
C GLN A 421 -1.61 -20.88 -23.76
N LYS A 422 -2.53 -21.76 -24.16
CA LYS A 422 -2.21 -23.13 -24.60
C LYS A 422 -1.37 -23.22 -25.86
N ASP A 423 -1.27 -22.11 -26.62
CA ASP A 423 -0.56 -22.05 -27.88
C ASP A 423 0.89 -21.56 -27.76
N VAL A 424 1.35 -21.33 -26.50
CA VAL A 424 2.70 -20.88 -26.18
C VAL A 424 3.32 -21.75 -25.10
N TYR A 425 4.65 -21.85 -25.09
CA TYR A 425 5.39 -22.54 -24.03
C TYR A 425 5.14 -21.85 -22.69
N TRP A 426 4.88 -22.66 -21.66
CA TRP A 426 4.54 -22.14 -20.34
C TRP A 426 5.33 -22.86 -19.24
N PRO A 427 6.10 -22.12 -18.41
CA PRO A 427 6.96 -22.72 -17.40
C PRO A 427 6.17 -23.31 -16.24
N SER A 428 6.79 -24.26 -15.53
CA SER A 428 6.38 -24.69 -14.20
C SER A 428 7.10 -23.89 -13.12
N VAL A 429 6.63 -24.02 -11.87
CA VAL A 429 7.27 -23.39 -10.70
C VAL A 429 7.36 -24.37 -9.55
N GLU A 430 8.50 -24.37 -8.85
CA GLU A 430 8.74 -25.18 -7.65
C GLU A 430 9.05 -24.26 -6.45
N LEU A 431 8.55 -24.64 -5.26
CA LEU A 431 8.98 -24.09 -3.99
C LEU A 431 10.21 -24.87 -3.51
N VAL A 432 11.30 -24.16 -3.30
CA VAL A 432 12.55 -24.75 -2.76
C VAL A 432 12.84 -24.19 -1.38
N LYS A 433 13.54 -24.99 -0.55
CA LYS A 433 13.96 -24.64 0.81
C LYS A 433 15.45 -24.97 0.97
N TRP A 434 16.18 -24.07 1.59
CA TRP A 434 17.60 -24.27 1.92
C TRP A 434 17.98 -23.50 3.17
N TYR A 435 19.14 -23.76 3.70
CA TYR A 435 19.73 -22.97 4.79
C TYR A 435 20.72 -21.95 4.24
N SER A 436 20.62 -20.70 4.70
CA SER A 436 21.62 -19.67 4.45
C SER A 436 22.96 -20.03 5.14
N TYR A 437 24.02 -19.28 4.86
CA TYR A 437 25.33 -19.53 5.49
C TYR A 437 25.34 -19.34 7.00
N ASP A 438 24.44 -18.52 7.51
CA ASP A 438 24.16 -18.26 8.93
C ASP A 438 23.05 -19.14 9.51
N SER A 439 22.73 -20.26 8.83
CA SER A 439 21.79 -21.30 9.27
C SER A 439 20.33 -20.84 9.41
N VAL A 440 19.90 -19.80 8.70
CA VAL A 440 18.52 -19.38 8.59
C VAL A 440 17.82 -20.21 7.50
N LEU A 441 16.68 -20.83 7.82
CA LEU A 441 15.87 -21.54 6.83
C LEU A 441 15.20 -20.52 5.90
N LEU A 442 15.47 -20.64 4.61
CA LEU A 442 14.95 -19.78 3.54
C LEU A 442 14.07 -20.58 2.57
N GLU A 443 13.18 -19.87 1.91
CA GLU A 443 12.34 -20.37 0.83
C GLU A 443 12.59 -19.57 -0.45
N GLY A 444 12.24 -20.15 -1.59
CA GLY A 444 12.31 -19.44 -2.87
C GLY A 444 11.55 -20.18 -3.96
N LEU A 445 11.35 -19.50 -5.07
CA LEU A 445 10.64 -20.01 -6.25
C LEU A 445 11.64 -20.28 -7.37
N VAL A 446 11.55 -21.46 -7.98
CA VAL A 446 12.31 -21.81 -9.17
C VAL A 446 11.35 -22.04 -10.32
N TYR A 447 11.44 -21.21 -11.36
CA TYR A 447 10.70 -21.41 -12.59
C TYR A 447 11.56 -22.24 -13.56
N LEU A 448 10.95 -23.28 -14.09
CA LEU A 448 11.58 -24.24 -15.02
C LEU A 448 10.94 -24.12 -16.40
N PRO A 449 11.73 -24.15 -17.50
CA PRO A 449 11.18 -24.27 -18.84
C PRO A 449 10.18 -25.42 -18.95
N GLU A 450 9.20 -25.31 -19.86
CA GLU A 450 8.18 -26.36 -20.05
C GLU A 450 8.83 -27.71 -20.39
N ASN A 451 9.89 -27.68 -21.22
CA ASN A 451 10.64 -28.87 -21.66
C ASN A 451 11.96 -29.01 -20.89
N TYR A 452 11.97 -28.69 -19.59
CA TYR A 452 13.19 -28.82 -18.78
C TYR A 452 13.74 -30.24 -18.82
N ASP A 453 15.03 -30.36 -19.22
CA ASP A 453 15.75 -31.61 -19.32
C ASP A 453 17.06 -31.56 -18.50
N THR A 454 17.25 -32.50 -17.60
CA THR A 454 18.43 -32.58 -16.74
C THR A 454 19.73 -32.87 -17.50
N SER A 455 19.66 -33.33 -18.75
CA SER A 455 20.82 -33.55 -19.63
C SER A 455 21.37 -32.26 -20.25
N THR A 456 20.54 -31.20 -20.28
CA THR A 456 20.88 -29.88 -20.85
C THR A 456 21.25 -28.91 -19.73
N ARG A 457 22.32 -28.10 -19.93
CA ARG A 457 22.69 -27.03 -18.99
C ARG A 457 22.00 -25.73 -19.40
N TYR A 458 21.32 -25.11 -18.46
CA TYR A 458 20.56 -23.90 -18.67
C TYR A 458 21.20 -22.69 -18.00
N PRO A 459 21.11 -21.49 -18.57
CA PRO A 459 21.45 -20.26 -17.87
C PRO A 459 20.49 -20.00 -16.72
N LEU A 460 21.00 -19.40 -15.64
CA LEU A 460 20.23 -19.04 -14.45
C LEU A 460 20.03 -17.52 -14.38
N MET A 461 18.80 -17.07 -14.30
CA MET A 461 18.45 -15.69 -13.99
C MET A 461 17.93 -15.60 -12.54
N ILE A 462 18.50 -14.72 -11.71
CA ILE A 462 18.08 -14.53 -10.33
C ILE A 462 17.45 -13.14 -10.19
N TYR A 463 16.18 -13.11 -9.78
CA TYR A 463 15.45 -11.89 -9.44
C TYR A 463 15.09 -11.89 -7.96
N TYR A 464 15.25 -10.77 -7.29
CA TYR A 464 14.97 -10.66 -5.85
C TYR A 464 14.49 -9.27 -5.45
N TYR A 465 13.82 -9.23 -4.28
CA TYR A 465 13.43 -7.98 -3.62
C TYR A 465 13.45 -8.17 -2.10
N GLU A 466 12.48 -8.91 -1.55
CA GLU A 466 12.37 -9.29 -0.12
C GLU A 466 11.81 -10.72 -0.03
N LEU A 467 10.59 -10.92 0.56
CA LEU A 467 9.93 -12.22 0.65
C LEU A 467 8.99 -12.42 -0.53
N ASN A 468 9.13 -13.50 -1.27
CA ASN A 468 8.39 -13.80 -2.49
C ASN A 468 7.75 -15.19 -2.52
N SER A 469 8.15 -16.12 -1.64
CA SER A 469 7.75 -17.53 -1.68
C SER A 469 6.22 -17.74 -1.60
N ASP A 470 5.50 -16.85 -0.88
CA ASP A 470 4.03 -16.88 -0.80
C ASP A 470 3.33 -16.62 -2.16
N ASN A 471 4.09 -16.26 -3.19
CA ASN A 471 3.60 -16.08 -4.55
C ASN A 471 3.72 -17.34 -5.44
N LEU A 472 4.01 -18.52 -4.88
CA LEU A 472 4.13 -19.79 -5.61
C LEU A 472 2.99 -19.99 -6.62
N HIS A 473 1.76 -19.72 -6.24
CA HIS A 473 0.57 -19.91 -7.07
C HIS A 473 0.07 -18.62 -7.74
N SER A 474 0.92 -17.59 -7.85
CA SER A 474 0.55 -16.34 -8.55
C SER A 474 0.69 -16.49 -10.06
N TYR A 475 -0.39 -16.21 -10.79
CA TYR A 475 -0.32 -16.03 -12.24
C TYR A 475 0.42 -14.75 -12.59
N ARG A 476 1.41 -14.84 -13.44
CA ARG A 476 2.14 -13.69 -13.96
C ARG A 476 1.97 -13.60 -15.47
N SER A 477 1.18 -12.65 -15.94
CA SER A 477 0.99 -12.43 -17.38
C SER A 477 2.28 -11.96 -18.02
N PRO A 478 2.72 -12.56 -19.13
CA PRO A 478 3.77 -11.99 -19.96
C PRO A 478 3.38 -10.59 -20.41
N ARG A 479 4.28 -9.65 -20.23
CA ARG A 479 4.05 -8.24 -20.60
C ARG A 479 5.38 -7.49 -20.68
N PRO A 480 5.47 -6.43 -21.49
CA PRO A 480 6.66 -5.60 -21.55
C PRO A 480 7.06 -5.06 -20.17
N SER A 481 8.34 -5.12 -19.87
CA SER A 481 8.90 -4.80 -18.57
C SER A 481 8.74 -3.34 -18.18
N ALA A 482 8.20 -3.09 -17.01
CA ALA A 482 8.24 -1.75 -16.43
C ALA A 482 9.58 -1.46 -15.72
N SER A 483 10.33 -2.50 -15.32
CA SER A 483 11.61 -2.36 -14.60
C SER A 483 12.29 -3.68 -14.23
N ILE A 484 11.54 -4.81 -14.22
CA ILE A 484 12.04 -6.12 -13.77
C ILE A 484 11.83 -7.17 -14.85
N ILE A 485 12.61 -8.25 -14.81
CA ILE A 485 12.37 -9.41 -15.68
C ILE A 485 10.97 -10.00 -15.42
N ASN A 486 10.38 -10.57 -16.47
CA ASN A 486 9.19 -11.40 -16.31
C ASN A 486 9.63 -12.88 -16.21
N PRO A 487 9.42 -13.56 -15.06
CA PRO A 487 9.89 -14.93 -14.90
C PRO A 487 9.25 -15.92 -15.87
N ILE A 488 8.01 -15.66 -16.32
CA ILE A 488 7.36 -16.49 -17.33
C ILE A 488 8.08 -16.34 -18.68
N GLU A 489 8.34 -15.11 -19.11
CA GLU A 489 9.03 -14.83 -20.37
C GLU A 489 10.43 -15.45 -20.41
N TYR A 490 11.23 -15.24 -19.34
CA TYR A 490 12.58 -15.79 -19.30
C TYR A 490 12.58 -17.31 -19.25
N ALA A 491 11.72 -17.93 -18.43
CA ALA A 491 11.67 -19.38 -18.36
C ALA A 491 11.09 -20.03 -19.65
N SER A 492 10.18 -19.34 -20.36
CA SER A 492 9.72 -19.78 -21.68
C SER A 492 10.79 -19.63 -22.78
N ASN A 493 11.86 -18.91 -22.50
CA ASN A 493 13.03 -18.73 -23.36
C ASN A 493 14.26 -19.45 -22.79
N ASP A 494 14.09 -20.65 -22.24
CA ASP A 494 15.14 -21.55 -21.81
C ASP A 494 16.10 -21.00 -20.73
N TYR A 495 15.61 -20.16 -19.84
CA TYR A 495 16.29 -19.82 -18.57
C TYR A 495 15.66 -20.60 -17.43
N LEU A 496 16.47 -21.01 -16.45
CA LEU A 496 15.95 -21.18 -15.09
C LEU A 496 15.82 -19.80 -14.45
N VAL A 497 14.68 -19.55 -13.76
CA VAL A 497 14.55 -18.29 -13.03
C VAL A 497 14.37 -18.59 -11.54
N PHE A 498 15.25 -18.01 -10.72
CA PHE A 498 15.22 -18.17 -9.27
C PHE A 498 14.78 -16.87 -8.59
N ILE A 499 13.83 -16.99 -7.66
CA ILE A 499 13.34 -15.87 -6.84
C ILE A 499 13.46 -16.27 -5.37
N PRO A 500 14.61 -16.00 -4.72
CA PRO A 500 14.83 -16.29 -3.30
C PRO A 500 14.05 -15.33 -2.38
N ASP A 501 13.66 -15.80 -1.22
CA ASP A 501 13.36 -14.98 -0.07
C ASP A 501 14.65 -14.48 0.57
N ILE A 502 14.64 -13.23 1.04
CA ILE A 502 15.76 -12.62 1.73
C ILE A 502 15.32 -12.28 3.15
N ARG A 503 16.02 -12.83 4.14
CA ARG A 503 15.92 -12.46 5.55
C ARG A 503 17.05 -11.50 5.90
N TYR A 504 16.73 -10.50 6.70
CA TYR A 504 17.66 -9.42 7.00
C TYR A 504 18.06 -9.39 8.47
N GLU A 505 19.33 -9.07 8.69
CA GLU A 505 19.88 -8.61 9.95
C GLU A 505 19.95 -7.07 9.93
N GLU A 506 19.54 -6.44 11.03
CA GLU A 506 19.62 -4.98 11.18
C GLU A 506 21.09 -4.52 11.10
N GLY A 507 21.32 -3.42 10.41
CA GLY A 507 22.65 -2.86 10.16
C GLY A 507 23.36 -3.45 8.93
N HIS A 508 23.02 -4.69 8.52
CA HIS A 508 23.79 -5.44 7.53
C HIS A 508 22.94 -5.94 6.32
N PRO A 509 22.09 -5.09 5.69
CA PRO A 509 21.19 -5.53 4.62
C PRO A 509 21.95 -6.08 3.40
N GLY A 510 23.11 -5.55 3.07
CA GLY A 510 23.94 -6.04 1.96
C GLY A 510 24.49 -7.44 2.19
N LYS A 511 25.01 -7.73 3.38
CA LYS A 511 25.49 -9.06 3.78
C LYS A 511 24.35 -10.07 3.87
N SER A 512 23.19 -9.63 4.36
CA SER A 512 21.98 -10.47 4.45
C SER A 512 21.51 -10.91 3.06
N ALA A 513 21.47 -9.99 2.11
CA ALA A 513 21.16 -10.31 0.72
C ALA A 513 22.20 -11.27 0.11
N TYR A 514 23.47 -11.02 0.35
CA TYR A 514 24.57 -11.89 -0.09
C TYR A 514 24.40 -13.31 0.46
N SER A 515 24.25 -13.48 1.79
CA SER A 515 24.07 -14.78 2.43
C SER A 515 22.90 -15.56 1.85
N SER A 516 21.74 -14.89 1.68
CA SER A 516 20.52 -15.51 1.17
C SER A 516 20.66 -15.94 -0.30
N ILE A 517 21.17 -15.06 -1.17
CA ILE A 517 21.24 -15.29 -2.61
C ILE A 517 22.34 -16.32 -2.95
N MET A 518 23.52 -16.18 -2.35
CA MET A 518 24.65 -17.06 -2.63
C MET A 518 24.41 -18.49 -2.15
N SER A 519 23.90 -18.68 -0.94
CA SER A 519 23.56 -20.00 -0.41
C SER A 519 22.46 -20.68 -1.24
N GLY A 520 21.44 -19.90 -1.69
CA GLY A 520 20.42 -20.37 -2.60
C GLY A 520 20.99 -20.79 -3.96
N THR A 521 21.91 -20.01 -4.52
CA THR A 521 22.63 -20.35 -5.75
C THR A 521 23.41 -21.67 -5.60
N ASP A 522 24.14 -21.85 -4.49
CA ASP A 522 24.86 -23.08 -4.20
C ASP A 522 23.93 -24.30 -4.09
N TYR A 523 22.77 -24.12 -3.48
CA TYR A 523 21.75 -25.16 -3.40
C TYR A 523 21.23 -25.55 -4.79
N LEU A 524 20.92 -24.54 -5.64
CA LEU A 524 20.36 -24.78 -6.98
C LEU A 524 21.36 -25.48 -7.90
N LEU A 525 22.64 -25.12 -7.86
CA LEU A 525 23.69 -25.76 -8.67
C LEU A 525 23.87 -27.25 -8.36
N LYS A 526 23.50 -27.69 -7.16
CA LYS A 526 23.51 -29.10 -6.77
C LYS A 526 22.27 -29.85 -7.22
N LYS A 527 21.14 -29.13 -7.36
CA LYS A 527 19.83 -29.74 -7.61
C LYS A 527 19.40 -29.71 -9.07
N TYR A 528 19.76 -28.65 -9.79
CA TYR A 528 19.28 -28.40 -11.15
C TYR A 528 20.43 -28.37 -12.17
N ALA A 529 20.10 -28.62 -13.44
CA ALA A 529 21.02 -28.58 -14.55
C ALA A 529 21.34 -27.14 -14.98
N ILE A 530 22.12 -26.42 -14.18
CA ILE A 530 22.51 -25.02 -14.39
C ILE A 530 23.93 -24.97 -14.94
N ASP A 531 24.18 -24.08 -15.90
CA ASP A 531 25.52 -23.68 -16.30
C ASP A 531 26.05 -22.64 -15.27
N SER A 532 27.04 -23.04 -14.47
CA SER A 532 27.61 -22.20 -13.44
C SER A 532 28.36 -20.96 -13.94
N LEU A 533 28.68 -20.92 -15.24
CA LEU A 533 29.30 -19.77 -15.89
C LEU A 533 28.27 -18.81 -16.53
N LYS A 534 27.00 -19.21 -16.60
CA LYS A 534 25.92 -18.49 -17.26
C LYS A 534 24.83 -18.08 -16.27
N MET A 535 25.20 -17.29 -15.26
CA MET A 535 24.29 -16.84 -14.20
C MET A 535 24.20 -15.31 -14.18
N GLY A 536 22.97 -14.77 -14.11
CA GLY A 536 22.68 -13.34 -14.09
C GLY A 536 21.88 -12.90 -12.87
N LEU A 537 22.07 -11.64 -12.48
CA LEU A 537 21.35 -10.98 -11.41
C LEU A 537 20.45 -9.84 -11.91
N GLN A 538 19.26 -9.71 -11.38
CA GLN A 538 18.41 -8.56 -11.67
C GLN A 538 17.61 -8.13 -10.44
N GLY A 539 17.58 -6.82 -10.18
CA GLY A 539 16.74 -6.21 -9.15
C GLY A 539 16.41 -4.76 -9.46
N GLN A 540 15.28 -4.28 -8.93
CA GLN A 540 14.80 -2.91 -9.09
C GLN A 540 14.66 -2.26 -7.72
N SER A 541 14.97 -0.96 -7.59
CA SER A 541 14.78 -0.20 -6.36
C SER A 541 15.62 -0.77 -5.22
N TRP A 542 15.01 -1.30 -4.17
CA TRP A 542 15.73 -2.04 -3.13
C TRP A 542 16.47 -3.26 -3.69
N GLY A 543 15.84 -4.00 -4.62
CA GLY A 543 16.53 -5.06 -5.39
C GLY A 543 17.67 -4.52 -6.25
N GLY A 544 17.55 -3.30 -6.77
CA GLY A 544 18.63 -2.61 -7.50
C GLY A 544 19.83 -2.28 -6.60
N TYR A 545 19.59 -1.81 -5.37
CA TYR A 545 20.61 -1.67 -4.34
C TYR A 545 21.29 -3.02 -4.06
N GLN A 546 20.50 -4.07 -3.82
CA GLN A 546 21.03 -5.40 -3.55
C GLN A 546 21.92 -5.89 -4.70
N THR A 547 21.49 -5.69 -5.97
CA THR A 547 22.30 -6.05 -7.14
C THR A 547 23.61 -5.27 -7.17
N ALA A 548 23.54 -3.95 -6.97
CA ALA A 548 24.72 -3.09 -6.90
C ALA A 548 25.69 -3.51 -5.80
N GLN A 549 25.20 -3.90 -4.62
CA GLN A 549 26.00 -4.37 -3.51
C GLN A 549 26.57 -5.78 -3.77
N MET A 550 25.76 -6.70 -4.31
CA MET A 550 26.18 -8.06 -4.63
C MET A 550 27.41 -8.10 -5.54
N VAL A 551 27.42 -7.32 -6.63
CA VAL A 551 28.53 -7.30 -7.59
C VAL A 551 29.81 -6.69 -7.01
N THR A 552 29.76 -6.00 -5.86
CA THR A 552 30.96 -5.56 -5.13
C THR A 552 31.54 -6.65 -4.24
N MET A 553 30.72 -7.69 -3.92
CA MET A 553 31.08 -8.73 -2.96
C MET A 553 31.43 -10.07 -3.62
N THR A 554 31.02 -10.27 -4.89
CA THR A 554 31.30 -11.50 -5.64
C THR A 554 31.34 -11.26 -7.13
N ASN A 555 32.21 -11.96 -7.83
CA ASN A 555 32.38 -11.96 -9.30
C ASN A 555 31.83 -13.26 -9.94
N ARG A 556 30.96 -13.98 -9.22
CA ARG A 556 30.42 -15.27 -9.65
C ARG A 556 29.42 -15.16 -10.79
N TYR A 557 28.80 -14.01 -10.95
CA TYR A 557 27.73 -13.80 -11.94
C TYR A 557 28.29 -13.16 -13.23
N ALA A 558 27.90 -13.71 -14.36
CA ALA A 558 28.39 -13.29 -15.69
C ALA A 558 27.82 -11.93 -16.12
N ALA A 559 26.66 -11.54 -15.61
CA ALA A 559 26.01 -10.27 -15.93
C ALA A 559 25.07 -9.84 -14.79
N ALA A 560 24.86 -8.53 -14.62
CA ALA A 560 23.94 -8.00 -13.65
C ALA A 560 23.19 -6.76 -14.19
N MET A 561 21.91 -6.59 -13.78
CA MET A 561 21.16 -5.38 -14.04
C MET A 561 20.60 -4.78 -12.74
N ALA A 562 21.01 -3.56 -12.42
CA ALA A 562 20.55 -2.79 -11.28
C ALA A 562 19.60 -1.67 -11.73
N GLY A 563 18.30 -1.84 -11.49
CA GLY A 563 17.32 -0.81 -11.78
C GLY A 563 17.13 0.15 -10.60
N ALA A 564 17.21 1.46 -10.83
CA ALA A 564 17.10 2.51 -9.82
C ALA A 564 17.87 2.19 -8.52
N PRO A 565 19.16 1.81 -8.60
CA PRO A 565 19.94 1.41 -7.42
C PRO A 565 20.15 2.59 -6.47
N VAL A 566 20.23 2.30 -5.15
CA VAL A 566 20.89 3.18 -4.19
C VAL A 566 22.36 2.78 -4.18
N SER A 567 23.24 3.65 -4.64
CA SER A 567 24.68 3.38 -4.72
C SER A 567 25.48 4.00 -3.57
N ASN A 568 24.96 5.05 -2.98
CA ASN A 568 25.59 5.82 -1.92
C ASN A 568 24.58 6.15 -0.82
N MET A 569 24.63 5.41 0.27
CA MET A 569 23.66 5.58 1.36
C MET A 569 23.82 6.90 2.11
N PHE A 570 25.01 7.53 2.10
CA PHE A 570 25.21 8.85 2.71
C PHE A 570 24.42 9.93 1.97
N SER A 571 24.59 10.05 0.65
CA SER A 571 23.86 11.05 -0.14
C SER A 571 22.37 10.72 -0.25
N ALA A 572 22.01 9.44 -0.25
CA ALA A 572 20.62 9.01 -0.28
C ALA A 572 19.88 9.27 1.05
N TYR A 573 20.55 9.13 2.21
CA TYR A 573 20.00 9.43 3.53
C TYR A 573 19.55 10.90 3.65
N GLY A 574 20.38 11.83 3.20
CA GLY A 574 20.03 13.26 3.15
C GLY A 574 19.15 13.66 1.96
N GLY A 575 18.73 12.73 1.13
CA GLY A 575 17.96 12.99 -0.08
C GLY A 575 16.46 13.13 0.16
N ILE A 576 15.75 13.60 -0.89
CA ILE A 576 14.31 13.77 -0.91
C ILE A 576 13.67 12.66 -1.75
N ARG A 577 12.58 12.08 -1.24
CA ARG A 577 11.66 11.23 -1.98
C ARG A 577 10.68 12.13 -2.77
N TRP A 578 11.09 12.58 -3.94
CA TRP A 578 10.39 13.62 -4.70
C TRP A 578 8.92 13.31 -5.03
N GLY A 579 8.56 12.03 -5.10
CA GLY A 579 7.17 11.61 -5.30
C GLY A 579 6.23 12.00 -4.16
N SER A 580 6.73 11.96 -2.92
CA SER A 580 5.97 12.33 -1.70
C SER A 580 6.43 13.65 -1.06
N GLY A 581 7.64 14.12 -1.40
CA GLY A 581 8.28 15.26 -0.78
C GLY A 581 8.90 14.99 0.60
N LEU A 582 8.80 13.75 1.10
CA LEU A 582 9.43 13.34 2.37
C LEU A 582 10.94 13.25 2.23
N ASN A 583 11.69 13.52 3.30
CA ASN A 583 13.07 13.09 3.38
C ASN A 583 13.18 11.56 3.40
N ARG A 584 14.39 11.02 3.32
CA ARG A 584 14.60 9.57 3.26
C ARG A 584 15.10 8.95 4.57
N GLN A 585 15.34 9.75 5.61
CA GLN A 585 15.93 9.30 6.88
C GLN A 585 15.19 8.12 7.50
N PHE A 586 13.84 8.19 7.58
CA PHE A 586 13.01 7.10 8.11
C PHE A 586 13.23 5.76 7.41
N GLN A 587 13.65 5.76 6.12
CA GLN A 587 13.92 4.51 5.39
C GLN A 587 15.17 3.80 5.91
N TYR A 588 16.17 4.56 6.33
CA TYR A 588 17.44 4.04 6.84
C TYR A 588 17.37 3.70 8.32
N GLU A 589 16.81 4.62 9.09
CA GLU A 589 16.74 4.48 10.55
C GLU A 589 15.70 3.47 11.02
N ALA A 590 14.58 3.34 10.29
CA ALA A 590 13.46 2.55 10.78
C ALA A 590 12.98 1.45 9.83
N THR A 591 12.97 1.67 8.49
CA THR A 591 12.23 0.78 7.60
C THR A 591 13.13 0.02 6.62
N GLN A 592 12.84 0.10 5.31
CA GLN A 592 13.36 -0.78 4.25
C GLN A 592 14.87 -0.95 4.22
N SER A 593 15.62 0.10 4.52
CA SER A 593 17.10 0.04 4.43
C SER A 593 17.76 -0.63 5.64
N ARG A 594 17.03 -0.82 6.75
CA ARG A 594 17.45 -1.64 7.92
C ARG A 594 18.81 -1.27 8.51
N ILE A 595 19.25 -0.03 8.40
CA ILE A 595 20.48 0.43 9.03
C ILE A 595 20.29 0.59 10.55
N GLY A 596 19.10 1.08 10.98
CA GLY A 596 18.72 1.19 12.38
C GLY A 596 19.39 2.31 13.16
N LYS A 597 20.30 3.06 12.53
CA LYS A 597 21.07 4.14 13.11
C LYS A 597 21.17 5.32 12.15
N THR A 598 21.43 6.50 12.70
CA THR A 598 21.79 7.68 11.92
C THR A 598 23.18 7.57 11.33
N ILE A 599 23.49 8.38 10.29
CA ILE A 599 24.86 8.44 9.72
C ILE A 599 25.91 8.95 10.71
N TRP A 600 25.49 9.64 11.77
CA TRP A 600 26.38 10.17 12.81
C TRP A 600 26.66 9.16 13.93
N GLU A 601 25.71 8.27 14.21
CA GLU A 601 25.84 7.22 15.23
C GLU A 601 26.66 6.04 14.73
N ALA A 602 26.49 5.65 13.47
CA ALA A 602 27.14 4.47 12.88
C ALA A 602 27.53 4.69 11.42
N PRO A 603 28.47 5.62 11.11
CA PRO A 603 28.89 5.91 9.74
C PRO A 603 29.49 4.69 9.02
N GLU A 604 30.08 3.74 9.78
CA GLU A 604 30.63 2.49 9.26
C GLU A 604 29.57 1.60 8.60
N LEU A 605 28.34 1.56 9.11
CA LEU A 605 27.24 0.81 8.50
C LEU A 605 26.83 1.42 7.15
N TYR A 606 26.84 2.75 7.06
CA TYR A 606 26.57 3.45 5.80
C TYR A 606 27.69 3.22 4.78
N TYR A 607 28.95 3.19 5.22
CA TYR A 607 30.09 2.87 4.37
C TYR A 607 30.00 1.43 3.85
N GLU A 608 29.77 0.45 4.74
CA GLU A 608 29.64 -0.97 4.40
C GLU A 608 28.55 -1.18 3.33
N ASN A 609 27.42 -0.52 3.47
CA ASN A 609 26.24 -0.71 2.62
C ASN A 609 26.16 0.28 1.45
N SER A 610 27.24 0.99 1.13
CA SER A 610 27.32 1.91 -0.02
C SER A 610 28.18 1.33 -1.14
N PRO A 611 27.60 0.77 -2.20
CA PRO A 611 28.33 0.18 -3.33
C PRO A 611 29.41 1.10 -3.92
N ILE A 612 29.18 2.43 -3.91
CA ILE A 612 30.10 3.42 -4.50
C ILE A 612 31.53 3.34 -3.98
N PHE A 613 31.71 2.95 -2.71
CA PHE A 613 33.04 2.82 -2.09
C PHE A 613 33.74 1.50 -2.47
N HIS A 614 33.01 0.54 -3.01
CA HIS A 614 33.46 -0.81 -3.31
C HIS A 614 33.51 -1.10 -4.81
N LEU A 615 33.26 -0.10 -5.69
CA LEU A 615 33.30 -0.25 -7.15
C LEU A 615 34.59 -0.86 -7.70
N PRO A 616 35.78 -0.64 -7.12
CA PRO A 616 36.99 -1.29 -7.60
C PRO A 616 36.93 -2.82 -7.65
N ASN A 617 36.12 -3.44 -6.78
CA ASN A 617 35.99 -4.90 -6.68
C ASN A 617 35.07 -5.50 -7.77
N ILE A 618 34.31 -4.68 -8.49
CA ILE A 618 33.34 -5.16 -9.50
C ILE A 618 34.09 -5.62 -10.74
N GLU A 619 33.83 -6.85 -11.16
CA GLU A 619 34.25 -7.38 -12.49
C GLU A 619 33.06 -7.72 -13.37
N THR A 620 31.91 -8.01 -12.77
CA THR A 620 30.65 -8.33 -13.45
C THR A 620 30.17 -7.14 -14.30
N PRO A 621 29.94 -7.31 -15.60
CA PRO A 621 29.31 -6.29 -16.45
C PRO A 621 27.94 -5.85 -15.91
N LEU A 622 27.73 -4.53 -15.81
CA LEU A 622 26.57 -3.97 -15.16
C LEU A 622 25.71 -3.11 -16.10
N LEU A 623 24.44 -3.48 -16.25
CA LEU A 623 23.41 -2.63 -16.86
C LEU A 623 22.66 -1.86 -15.75
N ILE A 624 22.63 -0.55 -15.82
CA ILE A 624 21.89 0.32 -14.93
C ILE A 624 20.67 0.88 -15.67
N MET A 625 19.49 0.85 -15.07
CA MET A 625 18.34 1.64 -15.52
C MET A 625 17.96 2.63 -14.41
N HIS A 626 18.02 3.95 -14.68
CA HIS A 626 17.59 4.94 -13.71
C HIS A 626 17.04 6.17 -14.43
N ASN A 627 15.77 6.49 -14.20
CA ASN A 627 15.06 7.51 -14.96
C ASN A 627 15.19 8.90 -14.29
N ASP A 628 15.20 9.95 -15.10
CA ASP A 628 15.43 11.32 -14.66
C ASP A 628 14.28 11.95 -13.85
N ASN A 629 13.08 11.36 -13.92
CA ASN A 629 11.91 11.77 -13.14
C ASN A 629 11.55 10.74 -12.05
N ASP A 630 12.54 10.02 -11.53
CA ASP A 630 12.34 9.07 -10.45
C ASP A 630 11.97 9.79 -9.14
N GLY A 631 10.73 9.59 -8.69
CA GLY A 631 10.20 10.18 -7.47
C GLY A 631 10.46 9.35 -6.20
N ALA A 632 11.07 8.17 -6.31
CA ALA A 632 11.34 7.27 -5.19
C ALA A 632 12.82 7.22 -4.80
N VAL A 633 13.69 6.96 -5.78
CA VAL A 633 15.15 6.98 -5.60
C VAL A 633 15.72 8.13 -6.44
N PRO A 634 16.45 9.09 -5.85
CA PRO A 634 17.05 10.17 -6.62
C PRO A 634 17.94 9.61 -7.73
N TRP A 635 17.72 10.00 -8.97
CA TRP A 635 18.42 9.42 -10.13
C TRP A 635 19.93 9.66 -10.13
N TYR A 636 20.41 10.62 -9.35
CA TYR A 636 21.84 10.82 -9.11
C TYR A 636 22.51 9.57 -8.51
N GLN A 637 21.79 8.71 -7.82
CA GLN A 637 22.31 7.46 -7.31
C GLN A 637 22.81 6.54 -8.45
N GLY A 638 22.07 6.48 -9.56
CA GLY A 638 22.50 5.78 -10.78
C GLY A 638 23.66 6.46 -11.47
N ILE A 639 23.67 7.82 -11.53
CA ILE A 639 24.76 8.61 -12.12
C ILE A 639 26.07 8.40 -11.35
N GLU A 640 26.04 8.49 -10.00
CA GLU A 640 27.22 8.26 -9.15
C GLU A 640 27.82 6.88 -9.45
N MET A 641 27.01 5.84 -9.52
CA MET A 641 27.47 4.50 -9.83
C MET A 641 28.05 4.39 -11.25
N TYR A 642 27.32 4.87 -12.25
CA TYR A 642 27.76 4.83 -13.66
C TYR A 642 29.09 5.57 -13.87
N THR A 643 29.19 6.79 -13.36
CA THR A 643 30.39 7.62 -13.53
C THR A 643 31.59 7.02 -12.78
N GLY A 644 31.38 6.43 -11.59
CA GLY A 644 32.39 5.71 -10.85
C GLY A 644 32.91 4.47 -11.60
N MET A 645 32.01 3.62 -12.09
CA MET A 645 32.32 2.45 -12.91
C MET A 645 33.11 2.85 -14.16
N ARG A 646 32.63 3.88 -14.90
CA ARG A 646 33.30 4.40 -16.08
C ARG A 646 34.70 4.93 -15.78
N ARG A 647 34.87 5.65 -14.67
CA ARG A 647 36.20 6.17 -14.24
C ARG A 647 37.21 5.05 -13.95
N LEU A 648 36.72 3.90 -13.50
CA LEU A 648 37.51 2.70 -13.21
C LEU A 648 37.68 1.79 -14.43
N GLY A 649 37.15 2.16 -15.60
CA GLY A 649 37.23 1.36 -16.83
C GLY A 649 36.43 0.05 -16.77
N LYS A 650 35.39 -0.03 -15.93
CA LYS A 650 34.56 -1.21 -15.76
C LYS A 650 33.42 -1.24 -16.78
N PRO A 651 33.06 -2.40 -17.37
CA PRO A 651 31.94 -2.52 -18.32
C PRO A 651 30.61 -2.11 -17.67
N CYS A 652 30.03 -1.02 -18.14
CA CYS A 652 28.79 -0.48 -17.57
C CYS A 652 27.98 0.30 -18.60
N TRP A 653 26.68 0.06 -18.64
CA TRP A 653 25.72 0.81 -19.48
C TRP A 653 24.66 1.43 -18.57
N MET A 654 24.14 2.60 -18.95
CA MET A 654 23.07 3.25 -18.23
C MET A 654 21.93 3.65 -19.19
N LEU A 655 20.75 3.13 -18.94
CA LEU A 655 19.51 3.47 -19.64
C LEU A 655 18.74 4.52 -18.84
N VAL A 656 18.45 5.67 -19.49
CA VAL A 656 17.65 6.75 -18.92
C VAL A 656 16.44 7.00 -19.79
N TYR A 657 15.26 6.61 -19.35
CA TYR A 657 14.01 6.91 -20.06
C TYR A 657 13.47 8.25 -19.61
N ASN A 658 13.65 9.26 -20.46
CA ASN A 658 13.36 10.64 -20.10
C ASN A 658 11.87 10.87 -19.76
N ASN A 659 11.65 11.57 -18.67
CA ASN A 659 10.35 11.90 -18.09
C ASN A 659 9.53 10.67 -17.63
N ASP A 660 10.12 9.47 -17.57
CA ASP A 660 9.52 8.35 -16.85
C ASP A 660 9.95 8.36 -15.37
N GLY A 661 9.10 7.78 -14.53
CA GLY A 661 9.32 7.73 -13.08
C GLY A 661 10.11 6.49 -12.65
N HIS A 662 9.92 6.08 -11.40
CA HIS A 662 10.59 4.94 -10.78
C HIS A 662 10.41 3.61 -11.54
N ASN A 663 9.22 3.41 -12.10
CA ASN A 663 8.91 2.34 -13.05
C ASN A 663 8.39 2.97 -14.34
N LEU A 664 8.69 2.34 -15.49
CA LEU A 664 8.25 2.81 -16.78
C LEU A 664 6.72 2.78 -16.89
N LYS A 665 6.14 3.85 -17.42
CA LYS A 665 4.70 3.94 -17.68
C LYS A 665 4.39 3.87 -19.17
N LYS A 666 5.22 4.49 -20.02
CA LYS A 666 5.03 4.55 -21.48
C LYS A 666 5.27 3.18 -22.08
N LEU A 667 4.34 2.71 -22.92
CA LEU A 667 4.40 1.38 -23.53
C LEU A 667 5.65 1.19 -24.40
N ALA A 668 6.01 2.20 -25.21
CA ALA A 668 7.22 2.18 -26.04
C ALA A 668 8.49 1.96 -25.20
N ASN A 669 8.61 2.66 -24.05
CA ASN A 669 9.76 2.52 -23.16
C ASN A 669 9.81 1.12 -22.52
N LYS A 670 8.64 0.54 -22.22
CA LYS A 670 8.57 -0.84 -21.70
C LYS A 670 9.03 -1.86 -22.72
N PHE A 671 8.65 -1.72 -24.00
CA PHE A 671 9.13 -2.58 -25.06
C PHE A 671 10.65 -2.44 -25.25
N ASP A 672 11.14 -1.20 -25.33
CA ASP A 672 12.57 -0.93 -25.47
C ASP A 672 13.39 -1.55 -24.34
N LEU A 673 12.94 -1.37 -23.08
CA LEU A 673 13.62 -1.98 -21.92
C LEU A 673 13.63 -3.51 -22.01
N SER A 674 12.49 -4.13 -22.39
CA SER A 674 12.41 -5.60 -22.52
C SER A 674 13.41 -6.10 -23.58
N ILE A 675 13.47 -5.45 -24.74
CA ILE A 675 14.42 -5.82 -25.79
C ILE A 675 15.86 -5.69 -25.29
N ARG A 676 16.23 -4.57 -24.68
CA ARG A 676 17.60 -4.35 -24.21
C ARG A 676 18.01 -5.27 -23.08
N MET A 677 17.09 -5.58 -22.15
CA MET A 677 17.37 -6.57 -21.09
C MET A 677 17.60 -7.96 -21.68
N ASN A 678 16.75 -8.39 -22.63
CA ASN A 678 16.91 -9.68 -23.27
C ASN A 678 18.24 -9.74 -24.06
N GLN A 679 18.54 -8.73 -24.88
CA GLN A 679 19.80 -8.64 -25.61
C GLN A 679 21.02 -8.65 -24.68
N PHE A 680 20.98 -7.91 -23.57
CA PHE A 680 22.07 -7.86 -22.58
C PHE A 680 22.31 -9.21 -21.94
N PHE A 681 21.26 -9.87 -21.46
CA PHE A 681 21.41 -11.17 -20.81
C PHE A 681 21.67 -12.29 -21.80
N ASP A 682 21.07 -12.30 -22.97
CA ASP A 682 21.35 -13.31 -24.00
C ASP A 682 22.80 -13.23 -24.50
N TYR A 683 23.38 -12.02 -24.61
CA TYR A 683 24.79 -11.85 -24.96
C TYR A 683 25.73 -12.53 -23.93
N TYR A 684 25.52 -12.30 -22.64
CA TYR A 684 26.38 -12.85 -21.59
C TYR A 684 26.06 -14.29 -21.19
N LEU A 685 24.79 -14.69 -21.28
CA LEU A 685 24.31 -15.94 -20.70
C LEU A 685 23.99 -17.00 -21.76
N LYS A 686 23.86 -16.62 -23.05
CA LYS A 686 23.54 -17.54 -24.16
C LYS A 686 24.50 -17.41 -25.33
N ASP A 687 25.57 -16.66 -25.19
CA ASP A 687 26.55 -16.40 -26.24
C ASP A 687 25.93 -15.78 -27.52
N ALA A 688 24.82 -15.05 -27.35
CA ALA A 688 24.21 -14.31 -28.46
C ALA A 688 25.15 -13.20 -28.98
N PRO A 689 25.01 -12.75 -30.24
CA PRO A 689 25.83 -11.66 -30.76
C PRO A 689 25.58 -10.36 -29.99
N GLN A 690 26.63 -9.53 -29.88
CA GLN A 690 26.55 -8.24 -29.21
C GLN A 690 25.72 -7.23 -30.03
N PRO A 691 24.69 -6.59 -29.49
CA PRO A 691 23.95 -5.57 -30.22
C PRO A 691 24.75 -4.25 -30.28
N GLU A 692 24.47 -3.47 -31.33
CA GLU A 692 25.18 -2.21 -31.62
C GLU A 692 25.16 -1.23 -30.42
N TRP A 693 24.02 -1.09 -29.70
CA TRP A 693 23.92 -0.20 -28.55
C TRP A 693 24.85 -0.57 -27.39
N MET A 694 25.22 -1.85 -27.24
CA MET A 694 26.20 -2.30 -26.25
C MET A 694 27.62 -2.07 -26.71
N GLU A 695 27.89 -2.18 -28.00
CA GLU A 695 29.24 -2.03 -28.56
C GLU A 695 29.65 -0.56 -28.69
N LYS A 696 28.78 0.27 -29.27
CA LYS A 696 29.10 1.66 -29.66
C LYS A 696 28.34 2.71 -28.85
N GLY A 697 27.25 2.32 -28.17
CA GLY A 697 26.26 3.27 -27.61
C GLY A 697 25.41 3.92 -28.73
N ILE A 698 24.53 4.85 -28.32
CA ILE A 698 23.71 5.65 -29.23
C ILE A 698 24.07 7.12 -29.04
N PRO A 699 24.67 7.80 -30.03
CA PRO A 699 24.94 9.23 -29.96
C PRO A 699 23.66 10.04 -29.79
N ALA A 700 23.74 11.17 -29.09
CA ALA A 700 22.59 12.05 -28.88
C ALA A 700 21.97 12.55 -30.20
N LEU A 701 22.77 12.65 -31.27
CA LEU A 701 22.32 13.04 -32.62
C LEU A 701 21.39 11.99 -33.26
N GLU A 702 21.50 10.72 -32.86
CA GLU A 702 20.73 9.60 -33.42
C GLU A 702 19.54 9.24 -32.49
N LYS A 703 19.36 9.97 -31.39
CA LYS A 703 18.32 9.69 -30.41
C LYS A 703 16.93 9.77 -31.02
N GLY A 704 16.19 8.65 -30.97
CA GLY A 704 14.84 8.52 -31.52
C GLY A 704 14.80 8.11 -32.99
N GLU A 705 15.95 8.04 -33.69
CA GLU A 705 16.09 7.58 -35.08
C GLU A 705 16.73 6.20 -35.13
N ASN A 706 17.81 5.97 -34.39
CA ASN A 706 18.48 4.69 -34.27
C ASN A 706 18.29 4.09 -32.84
N ASN A 707 17.79 2.87 -32.77
CA ASN A 707 17.65 2.14 -31.50
C ASN A 707 18.86 1.26 -31.18
N GLY A 708 19.72 0.99 -32.17
CA GLY A 708 20.90 0.15 -32.04
C GLY A 708 20.62 -1.30 -31.67
N TYR A 709 19.43 -1.82 -31.98
CA TYR A 709 19.08 -3.22 -31.66
C TYR A 709 19.77 -4.24 -32.59
N GLN A 710 20.30 -3.79 -33.72
CA GLN A 710 20.93 -4.63 -34.71
C GLN A 710 22.16 -5.32 -34.12
N PHE A 711 22.37 -6.54 -34.57
CA PHE A 711 23.60 -7.26 -34.30
C PHE A 711 24.58 -6.98 -35.42
N ASN A 712 25.81 -6.66 -35.09
CA ASN A 712 26.84 -6.53 -36.14
C ASN A 712 27.15 -7.90 -36.71
N GLU A 713 27.08 -8.04 -38.04
CA GLU A 713 27.59 -9.20 -38.72
C GLU A 713 29.11 -9.29 -38.42
N LYS A 714 29.56 -10.44 -37.94
CA LYS A 714 30.99 -10.71 -37.70
C LYS A 714 31.72 -10.88 -39.00
#